data_2f84c0697ac0f76449880635534b0ffe
#
_entry.id   2f84c0697ac0f76449880635534b0ffe
#
_cell.length_a   1.000
_cell.length_b   1.000
_cell.length_c   1.000
_cell.angle_alpha   90.00
_cell.angle_beta   90.00
_cell.angle_gamma   90.00
#
_symmetry.space_group_name_H-M   'P 1'
#
loop_
_entity.id
_entity.type
_entity.pdbx_description
1 polymer ?
#
loop_
_entity_poly.entity_id
_entity_poly.type
_entity_poly.pdbx_seq_one_letter_code
_entity_poly.pdbx_strand_id
1 'polypeptide(L)'
;MDKRRFIALGALIVAAIAFTLFFMKTGKEDNKVFIGKSNIKVEDGRLTPEVLWAMGRIGGVAVSPDGSRIAYQVSYYSVKENSSHTVIYIMNDDGSDVRLLTKEAASEHSPAWIDNDHIAFLTVSAGVQQIFSVDASGKHRKQLSFMEKDVEGFVFSPDMKNVLMVMSVPNPLVRETQYEDLPKSTGMIADDLMFRHWDTWVTELPHPYIAAFDGGKVSDKAVDLLEGEPFESPMLPFGGTEQFAWSPDGGSLAYTCRKKSGLEYAKSTDSDIFLYNLESGRTVNLCKTDGDEDRNMGYDINPKFSADGKYIAWQSMERDGYESDINRLYVMDMENHRKWSVSESFDSNVDDFIWDPEKDYFYFIGSWQGCMSLFTVDLNGNVLPLNTDACDYNSLAWSRNRRLIVTRQSMRNATEIFSVDIRRGLAEKLSHENDHIFGQLDNMKVEARAVKTTDGKDMLTWVVYPPNFDPSKKYPTILFCEGGPQSMVSQFWSYRWNFRIMAAQGYIVVAPNRRGLPGFGKKWLEDISGDYGGQCMKDLLSAIDDICTEPYVDKDRLGCVGASFGGYSVYWLAGHHEGRFKCFIAHDGIFNLEQQYVETEEMWFPQWDLGGPYWEKNKVTESTYATSPHLFADKWDTPILCIHGEKDYRILYSQAVSAFQAARLRGVPAELLLFPDENHWVLKPQNGILWQRTYFNWLDKWLKR
;
A
#
# COMPACT_ATOMS: atom_id res chain seq x y z
N MET A 1 14.13 64.04 -23.93
CA MET A 1 14.53 62.75 -23.37
C MET A 1 13.98 61.64 -24.28
N ASP A 2 14.88 60.85 -24.80
CA ASP A 2 14.73 60.08 -26.05
C ASP A 2 13.92 58.78 -25.81
N LYS A 3 12.78 58.65 -26.50
CA LYS A 3 11.92 57.44 -26.44
C LYS A 3 12.68 56.13 -26.75
N ARG A 4 13.83 56.22 -27.43
CA ARG A 4 14.69 55.07 -27.72
C ARG A 4 15.43 54.53 -26.50
N ARG A 5 15.68 55.37 -25.46
CA ARG A 5 16.28 54.91 -24.18
C ARG A 5 15.30 54.17 -23.28
N PHE A 6 14.01 54.54 -23.37
CA PHE A 6 12.96 53.82 -22.62
C PHE A 6 12.65 52.43 -23.18
N ILE A 7 12.69 52.27 -24.50
CA ILE A 7 12.49 50.99 -25.17
C ILE A 7 13.68 50.05 -24.91
N ALA A 8 14.90 50.56 -24.91
CA ALA A 8 16.09 49.78 -24.60
C ALA A 8 16.16 49.34 -23.12
N LEU A 9 15.68 50.20 -22.19
CA LEU A 9 15.62 49.84 -20.78
C LEU A 9 14.51 48.82 -20.48
N GLY A 10 13.35 48.94 -21.13
CA GLY A 10 12.28 47.98 -21.06
C GLY A 10 12.66 46.59 -21.60
N ALA A 11 13.35 46.54 -22.73
CA ALA A 11 13.86 45.30 -23.33
C ALA A 11 14.93 44.61 -22.46
N LEU A 12 15.80 45.40 -21.80
CA LEU A 12 16.79 44.87 -20.84
C LEU A 12 16.17 44.35 -19.57
N ILE A 13 15.10 44.99 -19.07
CA ILE A 13 14.37 44.51 -17.87
C ILE A 13 13.58 43.22 -18.19
N VAL A 14 12.93 43.14 -19.35
CA VAL A 14 12.23 41.91 -19.79
C VAL A 14 13.23 40.78 -20.06
N ALA A 15 14.39 41.08 -20.67
CA ALA A 15 15.46 40.09 -20.84
C ALA A 15 16.07 39.65 -19.50
N ALA A 16 16.25 40.55 -18.54
CA ALA A 16 16.73 40.22 -17.19
C ALA A 16 15.70 39.39 -16.40
N ILE A 17 14.41 39.71 -16.52
CA ILE A 17 13.33 38.93 -15.87
C ILE A 17 13.19 37.55 -16.54
N ALA A 18 13.26 37.47 -17.88
CA ALA A 18 13.26 36.20 -18.60
C ALA A 18 14.52 35.36 -18.28
N PHE A 19 15.69 36.00 -18.14
CA PHE A 19 16.94 35.34 -17.75
C PHE A 19 16.88 34.89 -16.27
N THR A 20 16.29 35.68 -15.36
CA THR A 20 16.11 35.33 -13.95
C THR A 20 15.05 34.20 -13.79
N LEU A 21 13.96 34.24 -14.57
CA LEU A 21 12.96 33.17 -14.61
C LEU A 21 13.50 31.90 -15.27
N PHE A 22 14.36 32.03 -16.29
CA PHE A 22 15.08 30.90 -16.90
C PHE A 22 16.08 30.30 -15.92
N PHE A 23 16.85 31.11 -15.16
CA PHE A 23 17.74 30.61 -14.10
C PHE A 23 16.99 30.12 -12.87
N MET A 24 15.79 30.64 -12.54
CA MET A 24 14.96 30.07 -11.49
C MET A 24 14.30 28.73 -11.90
N LYS A 25 14.03 28.50 -13.21
CA LYS A 25 13.61 27.21 -13.75
C LYS A 25 14.76 26.23 -14.02
N THR A 26 15.98 26.74 -14.27
CA THR A 26 17.16 25.89 -14.46
C THR A 26 17.99 25.72 -13.19
N GLY A 27 17.61 26.35 -12.09
CA GLY A 27 18.29 26.30 -10.80
C GLY A 27 17.70 25.27 -9.86
N LYS A 28 17.64 24.01 -10.26
CA LYS A 28 17.71 22.79 -9.47
C LYS A 28 17.66 21.58 -10.40
N GLU A 29 18.65 21.41 -11.25
CA GLU A 29 19.19 20.08 -11.38
C GLU A 29 19.85 19.82 -10.02
N ASP A 30 19.11 19.30 -9.07
CA ASP A 30 19.68 18.67 -7.90
C ASP A 30 20.70 17.69 -8.47
N ASN A 31 21.97 17.80 -8.06
CA ASN A 31 23.01 16.80 -8.31
C ASN A 31 22.53 15.50 -7.64
N LYS A 32 21.56 14.79 -8.26
CA LYS A 32 21.04 13.53 -7.75
C LYS A 32 22.21 12.56 -7.73
N VAL A 33 22.57 12.16 -6.53
CA VAL A 33 23.63 11.20 -6.30
C VAL A 33 23.07 9.82 -6.61
N PHE A 34 23.77 9.06 -7.45
CA PHE A 34 23.42 7.65 -7.67
C PHE A 34 23.53 6.88 -6.34
N ILE A 35 22.40 6.37 -5.86
CA ILE A 35 22.33 5.51 -4.67
C ILE A 35 22.18 4.08 -5.15
N GLY A 36 23.17 3.25 -4.88
CA GLY A 36 23.17 1.84 -5.28
C GLY A 36 23.16 0.90 -4.09
N LYS A 37 23.37 -0.37 -4.37
CA LYS A 37 23.41 -1.47 -3.39
C LYS A 37 24.40 -1.19 -2.27
N SER A 38 23.97 -1.30 -1.02
CA SER A 38 24.79 -1.08 0.17
C SER A 38 25.68 -2.28 0.48
N ASN A 39 26.93 -2.01 0.89
CA ASN A 39 27.86 -3.01 1.41
C ASN A 39 28.01 -2.90 2.94
N ILE A 40 26.92 -2.58 3.63
CA ILE A 40 26.91 -2.39 5.08
C ILE A 40 27.47 -3.63 5.80
N LYS A 41 28.26 -3.39 6.83
CA LYS A 41 28.72 -4.45 7.75
C LYS A 41 27.78 -4.50 8.95
N VAL A 42 27.35 -5.70 9.29
CA VAL A 42 26.50 -5.95 10.46
C VAL A 42 27.40 -6.27 11.65
N GLU A 43 27.24 -5.50 12.71
CA GLU A 43 27.90 -5.75 13.96
C GLU A 43 27.06 -6.67 14.84
N ASP A 44 27.70 -7.64 15.52
CA ASP A 44 27.07 -8.56 16.48
C ASP A 44 25.84 -9.34 15.95
N GLY A 45 25.75 -9.56 14.62
CA GLY A 45 24.65 -10.33 14.00
C GLY A 45 23.25 -9.70 14.14
N ARG A 46 23.13 -8.44 14.58
CA ARG A 46 21.84 -7.82 14.88
C ARG A 46 21.33 -6.95 13.75
N LEU A 47 20.04 -7.04 13.48
CA LEU A 47 19.32 -6.09 12.64
C LEU A 47 19.13 -4.77 13.41
N THR A 48 19.73 -3.70 12.90
CA THR A 48 19.57 -2.32 13.42
C THR A 48 18.74 -1.48 12.45
N PRO A 49 18.26 -0.29 12.85
CA PRO A 49 17.60 0.64 11.92
C PRO A 49 18.42 0.92 10.66
N GLU A 50 19.72 1.14 10.80
CA GLU A 50 20.63 1.45 9.70
C GLU A 50 20.78 0.27 8.75
N VAL A 51 20.86 -0.96 9.28
CA VAL A 51 20.93 -2.19 8.49
C VAL A 51 19.61 -2.42 7.73
N LEU A 52 18.46 -2.20 8.37
CA LEU A 52 17.15 -2.32 7.73
C LEU A 52 17.00 -1.33 6.57
N TRP A 53 17.39 -0.07 6.77
CA TRP A 53 17.31 0.97 5.73
C TRP A 53 18.37 0.83 4.63
N ALA A 54 19.42 0.04 4.85
CA ALA A 54 20.43 -0.28 3.83
C ALA A 54 20.02 -1.38 2.85
N MET A 55 18.91 -2.09 3.11
CA MET A 55 18.41 -3.17 2.23
C MET A 55 17.83 -2.60 0.94
N GLY A 56 18.12 -3.27 -0.19
CA GLY A 56 17.44 -3.05 -1.46
C GLY A 56 15.99 -3.55 -1.39
N ARG A 57 15.06 -2.78 -1.95
CA ARG A 57 13.63 -3.09 -1.97
C ARG A 57 13.18 -3.44 -3.38
N ILE A 58 12.95 -4.73 -3.61
CA ILE A 58 12.46 -5.23 -4.89
C ILE A 58 10.99 -4.84 -5.08
N GLY A 59 10.66 -4.37 -6.27
CA GLY A 59 9.30 -4.07 -6.73
C GLY A 59 9.23 -4.12 -8.26
N GLY A 60 8.05 -3.94 -8.85
CA GLY A 60 7.84 -3.78 -10.28
C GLY A 60 8.50 -4.89 -11.13
N VAL A 61 7.96 -6.12 -11.07
CA VAL A 61 8.47 -7.27 -11.82
C VAL A 61 7.72 -7.40 -13.15
N ALA A 62 8.46 -7.50 -14.26
CA ALA A 62 7.93 -7.70 -15.61
C ALA A 62 8.66 -8.86 -16.32
N VAL A 63 7.90 -9.81 -16.83
CA VAL A 63 8.42 -10.96 -17.60
C VAL A 63 8.34 -10.65 -19.09
N SER A 64 9.37 -11.03 -19.86
CA SER A 64 9.40 -10.84 -21.32
C SER A 64 8.28 -11.60 -22.02
N PRO A 65 7.81 -11.18 -23.22
CA PRO A 65 6.73 -11.86 -23.94
C PRO A 65 6.98 -13.34 -24.20
N ASP A 66 8.23 -13.75 -24.44
CA ASP A 66 8.62 -15.16 -24.58
C ASP A 66 8.83 -15.90 -23.24
N GLY A 67 8.69 -15.21 -22.11
CA GLY A 67 8.84 -15.76 -20.78
C GLY A 67 10.26 -16.10 -20.36
N SER A 68 11.28 -15.70 -21.14
CA SER A 68 12.68 -16.12 -20.93
C SER A 68 13.48 -15.19 -20.01
N ARG A 69 13.03 -13.96 -19.83
CA ARG A 69 13.73 -12.92 -19.05
C ARG A 69 12.79 -12.17 -18.11
N ILE A 70 13.35 -11.67 -17.03
CA ILE A 70 12.64 -10.91 -16.00
C ILE A 70 13.35 -9.56 -15.84
N ALA A 71 12.63 -8.46 -16.06
CA ALA A 71 13.05 -7.13 -15.66
C ALA A 71 12.39 -6.79 -14.33
N TYR A 72 13.13 -6.18 -13.40
CA TYR A 72 12.60 -5.82 -12.10
C TYR A 72 13.29 -4.57 -11.55
N GLN A 73 12.57 -3.79 -10.77
CA GLN A 73 13.13 -2.60 -10.14
C GLN A 73 13.62 -2.89 -8.72
N VAL A 74 14.64 -2.16 -8.30
CA VAL A 74 15.14 -2.16 -6.93
C VAL A 74 15.32 -0.72 -6.47
N SER A 75 14.71 -0.37 -5.34
CA SER A 75 14.89 0.93 -4.71
C SER A 75 15.93 0.84 -3.59
N TYR A 76 16.95 1.69 -3.66
CA TYR A 76 17.97 1.86 -2.66
C TYR A 76 17.80 3.18 -1.92
N TYR A 77 18.14 3.21 -0.65
CA TYR A 77 17.94 4.36 0.23
C TYR A 77 19.26 4.85 0.80
N SER A 78 19.43 6.16 0.88
CA SER A 78 20.55 6.80 1.55
C SER A 78 20.03 7.63 2.72
N VAL A 79 20.41 7.23 3.94
CA VAL A 79 20.12 8.01 5.14
C VAL A 79 20.84 9.36 5.08
N LYS A 80 22.07 9.39 4.55
CA LYS A 80 22.87 10.60 4.42
C LYS A 80 22.21 11.63 3.49
N GLU A 81 21.75 11.18 2.31
CA GLU A 81 21.09 12.05 1.31
C GLU A 81 19.59 12.25 1.61
N ASN A 82 19.04 11.53 2.59
CA ASN A 82 17.63 11.48 2.95
C ASN A 82 16.71 11.26 1.74
N SER A 83 17.12 10.38 0.85
CA SER A 83 16.45 10.12 -0.43
C SER A 83 16.58 8.66 -0.85
N SER A 84 15.84 8.29 -1.90
CA SER A 84 15.92 7.00 -2.56
C SER A 84 16.28 7.14 -4.02
N HIS A 85 16.77 6.05 -4.60
CA HIS A 85 17.07 5.91 -6.01
C HIS A 85 16.62 4.54 -6.48
N THR A 86 15.81 4.50 -7.54
CA THR A 86 15.29 3.26 -8.12
C THR A 86 16.00 2.98 -9.44
N VAL A 87 16.43 1.74 -9.62
CA VAL A 87 17.09 1.24 -10.82
C VAL A 87 16.42 -0.04 -11.30
N ILE A 88 16.64 -0.39 -12.56
CA ILE A 88 16.10 -1.60 -13.16
C ILE A 88 17.21 -2.62 -13.37
N TYR A 89 16.94 -3.84 -12.94
CA TYR A 89 17.74 -5.03 -13.19
C TYR A 89 17.07 -5.94 -14.21
N ILE A 90 17.86 -6.80 -14.83
CA ILE A 90 17.38 -7.88 -15.71
C ILE A 90 18.08 -9.19 -15.30
N MET A 91 17.35 -10.31 -15.43
CA MET A 91 17.87 -11.66 -15.27
C MET A 91 17.15 -12.64 -16.21
N ASN A 92 17.69 -13.82 -16.37
CA ASN A 92 16.98 -14.93 -17.01
C ASN A 92 15.87 -15.48 -16.09
N ASP A 93 14.90 -16.22 -16.64
CA ASP A 93 13.78 -16.84 -15.91
C ASP A 93 14.19 -17.93 -14.90
N ASP A 94 15.46 -18.38 -14.98
CA ASP A 94 16.08 -19.29 -14.01
C ASP A 94 16.92 -18.58 -12.93
N GLY A 95 16.92 -17.26 -12.90
CA GLY A 95 17.70 -16.43 -11.96
C GLY A 95 19.16 -16.22 -12.36
N SER A 96 19.63 -16.75 -13.50
CA SER A 96 20.98 -16.53 -14.01
C SER A 96 21.11 -15.18 -14.73
N ASP A 97 22.35 -14.76 -15.03
CA ASP A 97 22.69 -13.51 -15.73
C ASP A 97 22.06 -12.23 -15.12
N VAL A 98 22.07 -12.13 -13.79
CA VAL A 98 21.58 -10.94 -13.09
C VAL A 98 22.50 -9.75 -13.37
N ARG A 99 21.94 -8.66 -13.90
CA ARG A 99 22.72 -7.45 -14.21
C ARG A 99 21.90 -6.18 -14.10
N LEU A 100 22.56 -5.10 -13.72
CA LEU A 100 22.00 -3.77 -13.69
C LEU A 100 21.76 -3.28 -15.12
N LEU A 101 20.51 -2.98 -15.46
CA LEU A 101 20.10 -2.55 -16.80
C LEU A 101 20.24 -1.04 -16.96
N THR A 102 19.82 -0.25 -15.98
CA THR A 102 19.80 1.21 -16.00
C THR A 102 20.77 1.81 -14.99
N LYS A 103 21.42 2.96 -15.33
CA LYS A 103 22.54 3.52 -14.54
C LYS A 103 22.50 5.04 -14.40
N GLU A 104 21.38 5.65 -14.76
CA GLU A 104 21.25 7.12 -14.69
C GLU A 104 21.09 7.59 -13.23
N ALA A 105 21.39 8.88 -13.00
CA ALA A 105 21.23 9.49 -11.68
C ALA A 105 19.76 9.75 -11.32
N ALA A 106 18.85 9.88 -12.30
CA ALA A 106 17.42 9.92 -12.09
C ALA A 106 16.89 8.51 -11.83
N SER A 107 15.90 8.36 -10.93
CA SER A 107 15.21 7.09 -10.74
C SER A 107 14.54 6.61 -12.02
N GLU A 108 14.63 5.30 -12.25
CA GLU A 108 14.04 4.60 -13.37
C GLU A 108 13.22 3.44 -12.83
N HIS A 109 11.93 3.41 -13.15
CA HIS A 109 10.98 2.49 -12.52
C HIS A 109 9.87 2.06 -13.48
N SER A 110 8.99 1.16 -13.02
CA SER A 110 7.86 0.64 -13.79
C SER A 110 8.29 -0.02 -15.10
N PRO A 111 9.19 -1.03 -15.06
CA PRO A 111 9.65 -1.70 -16.28
C PRO A 111 8.50 -2.44 -16.97
N ALA A 112 8.40 -2.30 -18.29
CA ALA A 112 7.47 -3.02 -19.15
C ALA A 112 8.16 -3.44 -20.45
N TRP A 113 7.93 -4.67 -20.91
CA TRP A 113 8.51 -5.13 -22.16
C TRP A 113 7.73 -4.60 -23.36
N ILE A 114 8.43 -4.05 -24.34
CA ILE A 114 7.90 -3.70 -25.68
C ILE A 114 7.90 -4.94 -26.57
N ASP A 115 8.99 -5.65 -26.56
CA ASP A 115 9.23 -6.92 -27.24
C ASP A 115 10.25 -7.74 -26.42
N ASN A 116 10.77 -8.84 -26.98
CA ASN A 116 11.76 -9.63 -26.24
C ASN A 116 13.11 -8.93 -26.02
N ASP A 117 13.40 -7.84 -26.74
CA ASP A 117 14.70 -7.16 -26.70
C ASP A 117 14.66 -5.73 -26.17
N HIS A 118 13.48 -5.13 -25.98
CA HIS A 118 13.34 -3.74 -25.53
C HIS A 118 12.45 -3.62 -24.30
N ILE A 119 12.90 -2.86 -23.32
CA ILE A 119 12.20 -2.56 -22.06
C ILE A 119 11.90 -1.07 -22.02
N ALA A 120 10.62 -0.73 -21.80
CA ALA A 120 10.16 0.62 -21.48
C ALA A 120 10.14 0.82 -19.97
N PHE A 121 10.25 2.09 -19.53
CA PHE A 121 10.21 2.47 -18.12
C PHE A 121 9.91 3.95 -17.97
N LEU A 122 9.56 4.37 -16.77
CA LEU A 122 9.36 5.78 -16.42
C LEU A 122 10.62 6.39 -15.83
N THR A 123 10.90 7.63 -16.22
CA THR A 123 11.95 8.47 -15.63
C THR A 123 11.70 9.94 -15.92
N VAL A 124 12.29 10.83 -15.11
CA VAL A 124 12.17 12.29 -15.29
C VAL A 124 13.13 12.78 -16.37
N SER A 125 12.61 13.54 -17.32
CA SER A 125 13.36 14.23 -18.37
C SER A 125 12.92 15.70 -18.41
N ALA A 126 13.86 16.62 -18.29
CA ALA A 126 13.58 18.07 -18.24
C ALA A 126 12.51 18.48 -17.21
N GLY A 127 12.45 17.78 -16.07
CA GLY A 127 11.50 18.05 -14.98
C GLY A 127 10.12 17.40 -15.14
N VAL A 128 9.87 16.63 -16.21
CA VAL A 128 8.60 15.93 -16.47
C VAL A 128 8.87 14.44 -16.60
N GLN A 129 8.03 13.61 -15.96
CA GLN A 129 8.14 12.16 -16.05
C GLN A 129 7.65 11.66 -17.41
N GLN A 130 8.45 10.84 -18.08
CA GLN A 130 8.21 10.37 -19.44
C GLN A 130 8.51 8.89 -19.58
N ILE A 131 7.98 8.27 -20.65
CA ILE A 131 8.28 6.89 -21.02
C ILE A 131 9.60 6.89 -21.81
N PHE A 132 10.54 6.07 -21.37
CA PHE A 132 11.81 5.78 -22.05
C PHE A 132 11.92 4.30 -22.38
N SER A 133 12.87 3.93 -23.24
CA SER A 133 13.24 2.54 -23.49
C SER A 133 14.74 2.36 -23.56
N VAL A 134 15.17 1.13 -23.30
CA VAL A 134 16.52 0.62 -23.57
C VAL A 134 16.40 -0.78 -24.17
N ASP A 135 17.45 -1.24 -24.88
CA ASP A 135 17.52 -2.65 -25.22
C ASP A 135 17.89 -3.51 -24.00
N ALA A 136 17.68 -4.82 -24.07
CA ALA A 136 17.97 -5.74 -23.01
C ALA A 136 19.46 -5.81 -22.61
N SER A 137 20.37 -5.16 -23.34
CA SER A 137 21.77 -4.96 -22.98
C SER A 137 22.03 -3.66 -22.19
N GLY A 138 21.00 -2.84 -21.97
CA GLY A 138 21.08 -1.53 -21.31
C GLY A 138 21.62 -0.42 -22.23
N LYS A 139 21.56 -0.63 -23.56
CA LYS A 139 22.00 0.35 -24.56
C LYS A 139 20.82 0.93 -25.33
N HIS A 140 21.13 1.81 -26.29
CA HIS A 140 20.15 2.43 -27.19
C HIS A 140 18.99 3.09 -26.45
N ARG A 141 19.31 3.80 -25.33
CA ARG A 141 18.34 4.56 -24.54
C ARG A 141 17.63 5.58 -25.43
N LYS A 142 16.29 5.60 -25.38
CA LYS A 142 15.45 6.46 -26.20
C LYS A 142 14.25 6.97 -25.39
N GLN A 143 13.93 8.24 -25.51
CA GLN A 143 12.66 8.79 -25.03
C GLN A 143 11.55 8.44 -26.00
N LEU A 144 10.46 7.87 -25.50
CA LEU A 144 9.29 7.44 -26.29
C LEU A 144 8.15 8.44 -26.24
N SER A 145 7.90 9.08 -25.08
CA SER A 145 6.85 10.07 -24.90
C SER A 145 7.41 11.48 -24.72
N PHE A 146 6.64 12.50 -25.13
CA PHE A 146 6.98 13.92 -25.05
C PHE A 146 5.73 14.69 -24.61
N MET A 147 5.17 14.30 -23.44
CA MET A 147 3.98 14.91 -22.89
C MET A 147 4.33 16.18 -22.11
N GLU A 148 3.39 17.13 -22.04
CA GLU A 148 3.55 18.36 -21.26
C GLU A 148 3.42 18.13 -19.75
N LYS A 149 2.79 17.01 -19.37
CA LYS A 149 2.55 16.59 -17.98
C LYS A 149 3.25 15.28 -17.68
N ASP A 150 3.39 14.98 -16.39
CA ASP A 150 3.93 13.71 -15.93
C ASP A 150 3.08 12.52 -16.42
N VAL A 151 3.75 11.51 -16.98
CA VAL A 151 3.16 10.19 -17.23
C VAL A 151 3.34 9.38 -15.94
N GLU A 152 2.27 9.20 -15.18
CA GLU A 152 2.29 8.55 -13.87
C GLU A 152 2.25 7.02 -13.95
N GLY A 153 1.72 6.49 -15.05
CA GLY A 153 1.65 5.07 -15.37
C GLY A 153 1.44 4.84 -16.87
N PHE A 154 1.76 3.66 -17.35
CA PHE A 154 1.51 3.29 -18.75
C PHE A 154 1.33 1.79 -18.95
N VAL A 155 0.54 1.42 -19.96
CA VAL A 155 0.33 0.01 -20.38
C VAL A 155 0.21 -0.03 -21.91
N PHE A 156 1.08 -0.77 -22.60
CA PHE A 156 0.98 -0.98 -24.05
C PHE A 156 -0.19 -1.92 -24.39
N SER A 157 -0.85 -1.67 -25.52
CA SER A 157 -1.79 -2.64 -26.08
C SER A 157 -1.07 -3.91 -26.53
N PRO A 158 -1.70 -5.11 -26.48
CA PRO A 158 -1.05 -6.36 -26.89
C PRO A 158 -0.56 -6.37 -28.34
N ASP A 159 -1.18 -5.64 -29.23
CA ASP A 159 -0.77 -5.48 -30.63
C ASP A 159 0.31 -4.39 -30.85
N MET A 160 0.75 -3.74 -29.77
CA MET A 160 1.77 -2.68 -29.74
C MET A 160 1.46 -1.49 -30.66
N LYS A 161 0.18 -1.19 -30.91
CA LYS A 161 -0.22 -0.02 -31.71
C LYS A 161 -0.68 1.17 -30.86
N ASN A 162 -1.03 0.92 -29.61
CA ASN A 162 -1.50 1.93 -28.67
C ASN A 162 -0.78 1.79 -27.33
N VAL A 163 -0.78 2.88 -26.58
CA VAL A 163 -0.38 2.92 -25.18
C VAL A 163 -1.42 3.67 -24.38
N LEU A 164 -1.85 3.05 -23.27
CA LEU A 164 -2.52 3.76 -22.19
C LEU A 164 -1.48 4.52 -21.39
N MET A 165 -1.78 5.76 -21.03
CA MET A 165 -1.02 6.57 -20.10
C MET A 165 -1.94 7.13 -19.03
N VAL A 166 -1.47 7.23 -17.80
CA VAL A 166 -2.13 7.95 -16.71
C VAL A 166 -1.49 9.32 -16.60
N MET A 167 -2.28 10.37 -16.68
CA MET A 167 -1.82 11.76 -16.52
C MET A 167 -2.85 12.55 -15.72
N SER A 168 -2.40 13.36 -14.76
CA SER A 168 -3.30 14.16 -13.93
C SER A 168 -3.85 15.39 -14.64
N VAL A 169 -5.12 15.70 -14.41
CA VAL A 169 -5.82 16.90 -14.89
C VAL A 169 -6.30 17.73 -13.69
N PRO A 170 -6.44 19.06 -13.83
CA PRO A 170 -7.05 19.86 -12.78
C PRO A 170 -8.45 19.35 -12.43
N ASN A 171 -8.72 19.19 -11.14
CA ASN A 171 -10.04 18.78 -10.68
C ASN A 171 -11.06 19.92 -10.95
N PRO A 172 -12.07 19.71 -11.80
CA PRO A 172 -13.01 20.76 -12.18
C PRO A 172 -13.93 21.20 -11.02
N LEU A 173 -13.98 20.45 -9.92
CA LEU A 173 -14.75 20.79 -8.72
C LEU A 173 -13.98 21.66 -7.73
N VAL A 174 -12.69 21.89 -7.96
CA VAL A 174 -11.89 22.77 -7.08
C VAL A 174 -12.29 24.22 -7.32
N ARG A 175 -12.72 24.85 -6.25
CA ARG A 175 -13.09 26.28 -6.27
C ARG A 175 -11.83 27.13 -6.44
N GLU A 176 -11.87 28.08 -7.38
CA GLU A 176 -10.80 29.04 -7.54
C GLU A 176 -10.64 29.90 -6.27
N THR A 177 -9.44 29.92 -5.73
CA THR A 177 -9.11 30.62 -4.47
C THR A 177 -8.27 31.86 -4.65
N GLN A 178 -7.81 32.12 -5.89
CA GLN A 178 -6.99 33.27 -6.21
C GLN A 178 -7.85 34.40 -6.78
N TYR A 179 -7.65 35.59 -6.24
CA TYR A 179 -8.19 36.83 -6.75
C TYR A 179 -7.07 37.62 -7.41
N GLU A 180 -7.36 38.31 -8.51
CA GLU A 180 -6.34 39.07 -9.28
C GLU A 180 -5.59 40.10 -8.42
N ASP A 181 -6.25 40.68 -7.44
CA ASP A 181 -5.69 41.65 -6.49
C ASP A 181 -4.98 41.00 -5.28
N LEU A 182 -5.06 39.67 -5.12
CA LEU A 182 -4.46 38.90 -4.01
C LEU A 182 -3.52 37.77 -4.49
N PRO A 183 -2.54 38.05 -5.36
CA PRO A 183 -1.73 36.99 -6.01
C PRO A 183 -0.80 36.22 -5.05
N LYS A 184 -0.71 36.63 -3.79
CA LYS A 184 0.12 35.97 -2.76
C LYS A 184 -0.74 35.24 -1.71
N SER A 185 -2.04 35.16 -1.91
CA SER A 185 -2.89 34.41 -1.00
C SER A 185 -2.58 32.91 -1.11
N THR A 186 -2.59 32.20 0.03
CA THR A 186 -2.33 30.76 0.11
C THR A 186 -3.52 30.00 0.70
N GLY A 187 -4.63 30.71 0.96
CA GLY A 187 -5.85 30.11 1.48
C GLY A 187 -6.48 29.16 0.44
N MET A 188 -7.00 28.05 0.90
CA MET A 188 -7.76 27.09 0.09
C MET A 188 -9.22 27.12 0.54
N ILE A 189 -10.12 27.06 -0.44
CA ILE A 189 -11.58 27.06 -0.19
C ILE A 189 -12.11 25.71 -0.62
N ALA A 190 -12.75 25.00 0.32
CA ALA A 190 -13.49 23.78 0.03
C ALA A 190 -14.96 23.99 0.44
N ASP A 191 -15.89 23.60 -0.42
CA ASP A 191 -17.34 23.69 -0.20
C ASP A 191 -18.06 22.33 -0.33
N ASP A 192 -17.27 21.26 -0.59
CA ASP A 192 -17.71 19.87 -0.55
C ASP A 192 -16.63 18.95 0.02
N LEU A 193 -16.94 17.65 0.21
CA LEU A 193 -16.01 16.64 0.71
C LEU A 193 -15.07 16.13 -0.37
N MET A 194 -14.15 15.25 0.04
CA MET A 194 -13.00 14.77 -0.76
C MET A 194 -12.11 15.91 -1.26
N PHE A 195 -12.06 17.05 -0.51
CA PHE A 195 -11.11 18.11 -0.79
C PHE A 195 -9.66 17.70 -0.47
N ARG A 196 -9.49 16.60 0.26
CA ARG A 196 -8.22 15.95 0.59
C ARG A 196 -8.40 14.44 0.60
N HIS A 197 -7.35 13.70 0.20
CA HIS A 197 -7.33 12.24 0.21
C HIS A 197 -5.93 11.77 0.61
N TRP A 198 -5.81 10.84 1.52
CA TRP A 198 -4.59 10.26 2.06
C TRP A 198 -3.63 11.30 2.68
N ASP A 199 -2.85 12.02 1.89
CA ASP A 199 -1.85 13.01 2.31
C ASP A 199 -1.82 14.28 1.44
N THR A 200 -2.73 14.41 0.50
CA THR A 200 -2.78 15.50 -0.48
C THR A 200 -4.14 16.18 -0.54
N TRP A 201 -4.15 17.44 -0.99
CA TRP A 201 -5.36 18.11 -1.42
C TRP A 201 -5.70 17.65 -2.84
N VAL A 202 -6.97 17.30 -3.10
CA VAL A 202 -7.43 16.75 -4.37
C VAL A 202 -7.63 17.89 -5.38
N THR A 203 -6.53 18.54 -5.77
CA THR A 203 -6.50 19.62 -6.77
C THR A 203 -6.39 19.11 -8.20
N GLU A 204 -5.98 17.87 -8.37
CA GLU A 204 -5.85 17.17 -9.64
C GLU A 204 -6.42 15.77 -9.53
N LEU A 205 -6.85 15.19 -10.65
CA LEU A 205 -7.40 13.85 -10.77
C LEU A 205 -6.62 13.07 -11.84
N PRO A 206 -6.20 11.82 -11.60
CA PRO A 206 -5.58 10.99 -12.62
C PRO A 206 -6.64 10.54 -13.63
N HIS A 207 -6.35 10.75 -14.92
CA HIS A 207 -7.18 10.31 -16.04
C HIS A 207 -6.42 9.31 -16.92
N PRO A 208 -7.11 8.31 -17.49
CA PRO A 208 -6.54 7.40 -18.48
C PRO A 208 -6.59 8.01 -19.88
N TYR A 209 -5.43 8.06 -20.54
CA TYR A 209 -5.25 8.55 -21.89
C TYR A 209 -4.82 7.43 -22.82
N ILE A 210 -5.38 7.35 -24.03
CA ILE A 210 -4.91 6.45 -25.08
C ILE A 210 -4.23 7.25 -26.18
N ALA A 211 -3.00 6.85 -26.53
CA ALA A 211 -2.25 7.41 -27.66
C ALA A 211 -1.74 6.29 -28.58
N ALA A 212 -1.62 6.60 -29.88
CA ALA A 212 -0.99 5.69 -30.84
C ALA A 212 0.51 5.50 -30.54
N PHE A 213 1.01 4.29 -30.73
CA PHE A 213 2.41 3.92 -30.62
C PHE A 213 2.91 3.30 -31.91
N ASP A 214 4.01 3.79 -32.47
CA ASP A 214 4.57 3.34 -33.75
C ASP A 214 5.78 2.38 -33.60
N GLY A 215 5.99 1.84 -32.39
CA GLY A 215 7.15 1.02 -32.04
C GLY A 215 8.39 1.82 -31.64
N GLY A 216 8.36 3.13 -31.78
CA GLY A 216 9.51 4.00 -31.46
C GLY A 216 9.16 5.35 -30.86
N LYS A 217 7.89 5.75 -30.96
CA LYS A 217 7.39 7.02 -30.40
C LYS A 217 5.92 6.91 -30.05
N VAL A 218 5.55 7.50 -28.92
CA VAL A 218 4.17 7.73 -28.53
C VAL A 218 3.68 9.01 -29.21
N SER A 219 2.48 8.97 -29.79
CA SER A 219 1.84 10.14 -30.36
C SER A 219 1.59 11.22 -29.31
N ASP A 220 1.79 12.47 -29.66
CA ASP A 220 1.41 13.64 -28.85
C ASP A 220 -0.12 13.89 -28.82
N LYS A 221 -0.88 13.17 -29.67
CA LYS A 221 -2.33 13.20 -29.71
C LYS A 221 -2.86 12.04 -28.89
N ALA A 222 -3.19 12.31 -27.63
CA ALA A 222 -3.79 11.34 -26.72
C ALA A 222 -5.29 11.66 -26.52
N VAL A 223 -6.10 10.62 -26.37
CA VAL A 223 -7.53 10.72 -26.09
C VAL A 223 -7.73 10.50 -24.60
N ASP A 224 -8.27 11.50 -23.91
CA ASP A 224 -8.69 11.39 -22.50
C ASP A 224 -10.02 10.63 -22.42
N LEU A 225 -10.06 9.51 -21.72
CA LEU A 225 -11.29 8.69 -21.60
C LEU A 225 -12.29 9.26 -20.61
N LEU A 226 -11.89 10.22 -19.79
CA LEU A 226 -12.72 10.91 -18.80
C LEU A 226 -12.79 12.41 -19.07
N GLU A 227 -12.59 12.84 -20.34
CA GLU A 227 -12.56 14.27 -20.71
C GLU A 227 -13.79 15.01 -20.18
N GLY A 228 -13.55 16.01 -19.32
CA GLY A 228 -14.58 16.85 -18.71
C GLY A 228 -15.35 16.20 -17.55
N GLU A 229 -15.04 14.95 -17.17
CA GLU A 229 -15.63 14.27 -16.03
C GLU A 229 -14.80 14.54 -14.74
N PRO A 230 -15.47 14.75 -13.58
CA PRO A 230 -14.79 14.98 -12.31
C PRO A 230 -14.49 13.66 -11.58
N PHE A 231 -14.02 12.65 -12.29
CA PHE A 231 -13.76 11.32 -11.77
C PHE A 231 -12.29 10.94 -11.96
N GLU A 232 -11.83 9.97 -11.21
CA GLU A 232 -10.46 9.47 -11.27
C GLU A 232 -10.38 8.03 -11.76
N SER A 233 -9.34 7.72 -12.51
CA SER A 233 -8.91 6.37 -12.86
C SER A 233 -7.40 6.39 -13.18
N PRO A 234 -6.55 5.65 -12.43
CA PRO A 234 -6.90 4.68 -11.38
C PRO A 234 -7.44 5.37 -10.12
N MET A 235 -8.12 4.61 -9.27
CA MET A 235 -8.67 5.12 -8.02
C MET A 235 -7.56 5.31 -6.98
N LEU A 236 -7.43 6.54 -6.48
CA LEU A 236 -6.51 6.83 -5.39
C LEU A 236 -7.04 6.32 -4.04
N PRO A 237 -6.17 6.15 -3.01
CA PRO A 237 -4.74 6.46 -3.01
C PRO A 237 -3.84 5.30 -3.48
N PHE A 238 -4.35 4.10 -3.68
CA PHE A 238 -3.54 2.89 -3.89
C PHE A 238 -3.69 2.26 -5.27
N GLY A 239 -4.64 2.69 -6.08
CA GLY A 239 -4.83 2.20 -7.44
C GLY A 239 -3.70 2.64 -8.39
N GLY A 240 -3.33 1.73 -9.30
CA GLY A 240 -2.29 1.93 -10.31
C GLY A 240 -2.68 1.29 -11.64
N THR A 241 -1.68 0.90 -12.42
CA THR A 241 -1.89 0.31 -13.76
C THR A 241 -2.57 -1.05 -13.74
N GLU A 242 -2.65 -1.73 -12.61
CA GLU A 242 -3.43 -2.97 -12.43
C GLU A 242 -4.94 -2.75 -12.59
N GLN A 243 -5.40 -1.50 -12.49
CA GLN A 243 -6.81 -1.15 -12.71
C GLN A 243 -7.18 -0.98 -14.19
N PHE A 244 -6.26 -1.31 -15.11
CA PHE A 244 -6.47 -1.25 -16.56
C PHE A 244 -6.14 -2.57 -17.23
N ALA A 245 -6.97 -2.98 -18.19
CA ALA A 245 -6.73 -4.18 -18.99
C ALA A 245 -7.10 -3.97 -20.45
N TRP A 246 -6.16 -4.15 -21.35
CA TRP A 246 -6.44 -4.24 -22.78
C TRP A 246 -7.10 -5.57 -23.15
N SER A 247 -8.08 -5.54 -24.04
CA SER A 247 -8.54 -6.77 -24.69
C SER A 247 -7.38 -7.40 -25.50
N PRO A 248 -7.34 -8.74 -25.65
CA PRO A 248 -6.23 -9.43 -26.35
C PRO A 248 -6.00 -8.97 -27.79
N ASP A 249 -7.03 -8.47 -28.47
CA ASP A 249 -6.96 -7.90 -29.83
C ASP A 249 -6.52 -6.43 -29.86
N GLY A 250 -6.37 -5.79 -28.69
CA GLY A 250 -6.03 -4.38 -28.57
C GLY A 250 -7.16 -3.40 -28.95
N GLY A 251 -8.37 -3.91 -29.22
CA GLY A 251 -9.50 -3.11 -29.69
C GLY A 251 -10.31 -2.44 -28.62
N SER A 252 -10.13 -2.86 -27.35
CA SER A 252 -10.86 -2.29 -26.20
C SER A 252 -9.97 -2.20 -24.98
N LEU A 253 -10.31 -1.26 -24.08
CA LEU A 253 -9.65 -1.08 -22.78
C LEU A 253 -10.68 -1.17 -21.67
N ALA A 254 -10.52 -2.11 -20.74
CA ALA A 254 -11.25 -2.13 -19.49
C ALA A 254 -10.52 -1.31 -18.43
N TYR A 255 -11.26 -0.55 -17.63
CA TYR A 255 -10.70 0.26 -16.54
C TYR A 255 -11.65 0.34 -15.35
N THR A 256 -11.07 0.44 -14.16
CA THR A 256 -11.79 0.68 -12.91
C THR A 256 -12.08 2.17 -12.74
N CYS A 257 -13.30 2.53 -12.35
CA CYS A 257 -13.63 3.90 -12.00
C CYS A 257 -14.80 3.95 -11.01
N ARG A 258 -14.71 4.86 -10.03
CA ARG A 258 -15.84 5.21 -9.17
C ARG A 258 -16.44 6.53 -9.67
N LYS A 259 -17.51 6.45 -10.48
CA LYS A 259 -18.17 7.64 -11.06
C LYS A 259 -19.03 8.36 -10.03
N LYS A 260 -18.39 8.83 -8.99
CA LYS A 260 -18.95 9.65 -7.91
C LYS A 260 -18.00 10.80 -7.60
N SER A 261 -18.50 11.86 -6.97
CA SER A 261 -17.70 13.03 -6.57
C SER A 261 -18.21 13.62 -5.25
N GLY A 262 -17.40 14.44 -4.63
CA GLY A 262 -17.75 15.15 -3.41
C GLY A 262 -18.23 14.23 -2.28
N LEU A 263 -19.34 14.60 -1.65
CA LEU A 263 -19.96 13.84 -0.55
C LEU A 263 -20.31 12.39 -0.95
N GLU A 264 -20.73 12.15 -2.18
CA GLU A 264 -21.08 10.80 -2.65
C GLU A 264 -19.84 9.92 -2.71
N TYR A 265 -18.74 10.44 -3.23
CA TYR A 265 -17.45 9.75 -3.25
C TYR A 265 -16.97 9.43 -1.82
N ALA A 266 -17.00 10.39 -0.91
CA ALA A 266 -16.50 10.23 0.45
C ALA A 266 -17.22 9.12 1.25
N LYS A 267 -18.43 8.75 0.87
CA LYS A 267 -19.27 7.76 1.57
C LYS A 267 -19.38 6.40 0.88
N SER A 268 -18.79 6.23 -0.30
CA SER A 268 -19.06 5.08 -1.15
C SER A 268 -17.77 4.41 -1.62
N THR A 269 -17.79 3.08 -1.70
CA THR A 269 -16.76 2.27 -2.35
C THR A 269 -17.25 1.71 -3.70
N ASP A 270 -18.44 2.08 -4.15
CA ASP A 270 -19.11 1.60 -5.36
C ASP A 270 -18.35 2.04 -6.62
N SER A 271 -17.34 1.26 -6.99
CA SER A 271 -16.61 1.36 -8.26
C SER A 271 -17.08 0.29 -9.22
N ASP A 272 -16.99 0.57 -10.51
CA ASP A 272 -17.39 -0.33 -11.58
C ASP A 272 -16.23 -0.55 -12.57
N ILE A 273 -16.33 -1.63 -13.35
CA ILE A 273 -15.47 -1.88 -14.50
C ILE A 273 -16.13 -1.32 -15.75
N PHE A 274 -15.45 -0.36 -16.38
CA PHE A 274 -15.87 0.25 -17.64
C PHE A 274 -15.06 -0.32 -18.80
N LEU A 275 -15.71 -0.55 -19.94
CA LEU A 275 -15.06 -1.01 -21.17
C LEU A 275 -15.20 0.06 -22.26
N TYR A 276 -14.07 0.65 -22.64
CA TYR A 276 -13.96 1.58 -23.76
C TYR A 276 -13.58 0.84 -25.03
N ASN A 277 -14.35 1.01 -26.10
CA ASN A 277 -14.06 0.45 -27.42
C ASN A 277 -13.44 1.52 -28.33
N LEU A 278 -12.24 1.25 -28.84
CA LEU A 278 -11.44 2.21 -29.60
C LEU A 278 -12.06 2.60 -30.93
N GLU A 279 -12.72 1.68 -31.63
CA GLU A 279 -13.31 1.94 -32.95
C GLU A 279 -14.54 2.85 -32.85
N SER A 280 -15.42 2.56 -31.91
CA SER A 280 -16.69 3.31 -31.74
C SER A 280 -16.56 4.53 -30.83
N GLY A 281 -15.50 4.61 -30.01
CA GLY A 281 -15.33 5.64 -28.98
C GLY A 281 -16.37 5.56 -27.86
N ARG A 282 -17.03 4.40 -27.66
CA ARG A 282 -18.07 4.21 -26.65
C ARG A 282 -17.53 3.49 -25.42
N THR A 283 -18.01 3.94 -24.26
CA THR A 283 -17.81 3.27 -22.98
C THR A 283 -19.08 2.59 -22.51
N VAL A 284 -18.98 1.37 -22.00
CA VAL A 284 -20.05 0.63 -21.33
C VAL A 284 -19.63 0.21 -19.94
N ASN A 285 -20.58 0.17 -19.01
CA ASN A 285 -20.37 -0.33 -17.66
C ASN A 285 -20.63 -1.85 -17.65
N LEU A 286 -19.63 -2.66 -17.31
CA LEU A 286 -19.76 -4.12 -17.29
C LEU A 286 -20.42 -4.64 -16.02
N CYS A 287 -20.32 -3.91 -14.91
CA CYS A 287 -20.92 -4.32 -13.64
C CYS A 287 -22.41 -4.07 -13.60
N LYS A 288 -22.89 -3.06 -14.34
CA LYS A 288 -24.29 -2.67 -14.41
C LYS A 288 -24.84 -2.89 -15.83
N THR A 289 -25.42 -4.05 -16.06
CA THR A 289 -26.19 -4.33 -17.30
C THR A 289 -27.67 -3.96 -17.11
N ASP A 290 -28.37 -3.64 -18.20
CA ASP A 290 -29.80 -3.26 -18.16
C ASP A 290 -30.62 -4.36 -17.46
N GLY A 291 -31.35 -3.98 -16.39
CA GLY A 291 -32.18 -4.89 -15.59
C GLY A 291 -31.44 -5.63 -14.47
N ASP A 292 -30.19 -5.32 -14.21
CA ASP A 292 -29.38 -5.90 -13.11
C ASP A 292 -29.55 -5.04 -11.83
N GLU A 293 -30.60 -5.33 -11.07
CA GLU A 293 -30.86 -4.63 -9.78
C GLU A 293 -30.06 -5.23 -8.62
N ASP A 294 -29.54 -6.46 -8.77
CA ASP A 294 -28.82 -7.22 -7.73
C ASP A 294 -27.27 -7.25 -7.97
N ARG A 295 -26.69 -6.16 -8.48
CA ARG A 295 -25.24 -6.09 -8.61
C ARG A 295 -24.54 -5.87 -7.27
N ASN A 296 -23.27 -6.26 -7.18
CA ASN A 296 -22.43 -5.83 -6.07
C ASN A 296 -22.25 -4.30 -6.09
N MET A 297 -22.26 -3.69 -4.91
CA MET A 297 -22.23 -2.25 -4.72
C MET A 297 -20.94 -1.78 -4.04
N GLY A 298 -20.02 -2.71 -3.69
CA GLY A 298 -18.72 -2.41 -3.15
C GLY A 298 -17.69 -2.17 -4.26
N TYR A 299 -16.43 -2.44 -3.95
CA TYR A 299 -15.36 -2.34 -4.95
C TYR A 299 -15.53 -3.39 -6.05
N ASP A 300 -15.54 -2.95 -7.32
CA ASP A 300 -15.24 -3.74 -8.51
C ASP A 300 -13.93 -3.18 -9.10
N ILE A 301 -12.83 -3.96 -9.04
CA ILE A 301 -11.47 -3.49 -9.34
C ILE A 301 -10.63 -4.53 -10.10
N ASN A 302 -9.54 -4.06 -10.71
CA ASN A 302 -8.46 -4.89 -11.28
C ASN A 302 -8.94 -5.85 -12.37
N PRO A 303 -9.53 -5.36 -13.48
CA PRO A 303 -10.02 -6.20 -14.55
C PRO A 303 -8.87 -6.92 -15.28
N LYS A 304 -9.09 -8.20 -15.68
CA LYS A 304 -8.15 -8.97 -16.50
C LYS A 304 -8.90 -9.85 -17.50
N PHE A 305 -8.57 -9.74 -18.78
CA PHE A 305 -9.15 -10.60 -19.82
C PHE A 305 -8.51 -11.99 -19.83
N SER A 306 -9.30 -13.01 -20.22
CA SER A 306 -8.73 -14.29 -20.65
C SER A 306 -7.92 -14.12 -21.93
N ALA A 307 -6.98 -15.04 -22.19
CA ALA A 307 -6.07 -14.95 -23.35
C ALA A 307 -6.79 -14.92 -24.71
N ASP A 308 -7.96 -15.56 -24.82
CA ASP A 308 -8.79 -15.58 -26.02
C ASP A 308 -9.84 -14.45 -26.07
N GLY A 309 -9.93 -13.61 -25.02
CA GLY A 309 -10.88 -12.51 -24.90
C GLY A 309 -12.34 -12.93 -24.66
N LYS A 310 -12.61 -14.22 -24.44
CA LYS A 310 -13.95 -14.74 -24.20
C LYS A 310 -14.50 -14.31 -22.84
N TYR A 311 -13.63 -14.17 -21.85
CA TYR A 311 -13.98 -13.79 -20.51
C TYR A 311 -13.21 -12.55 -20.06
N ILE A 312 -13.81 -11.80 -19.15
CA ILE A 312 -13.15 -10.82 -18.31
C ILE A 312 -13.39 -11.17 -16.83
N ALA A 313 -12.41 -11.00 -15.99
CA ALA A 313 -12.52 -11.23 -14.54
C ALA A 313 -12.08 -9.99 -13.78
N TRP A 314 -12.62 -9.80 -12.57
CA TRP A 314 -12.25 -8.72 -11.66
C TRP A 314 -12.52 -9.11 -10.20
N GLN A 315 -11.93 -8.37 -9.28
CA GLN A 315 -12.22 -8.50 -7.86
C GLN A 315 -13.46 -7.68 -7.50
N SER A 316 -14.34 -8.23 -6.65
CA SER A 316 -15.64 -7.63 -6.35
C SER A 316 -16.01 -7.81 -4.89
N MET A 317 -16.47 -6.73 -4.25
CA MET A 317 -17.06 -6.73 -2.91
C MET A 317 -18.56 -6.44 -2.99
N GLU A 318 -19.32 -7.02 -2.08
CA GLU A 318 -20.80 -7.05 -2.15
C GLU A 318 -21.44 -5.70 -1.81
N ARG A 319 -20.99 -5.06 -0.69
CA ARG A 319 -21.70 -3.92 -0.08
C ARG A 319 -20.95 -2.61 -0.23
N ASP A 320 -21.66 -1.55 -0.58
CA ASP A 320 -21.11 -0.19 -0.64
C ASP A 320 -20.58 0.27 0.71
N GLY A 321 -19.31 0.67 0.76
CA GLY A 321 -18.64 1.21 1.94
C GLY A 321 -18.26 0.22 3.03
N TYR A 322 -18.47 -1.09 2.84
CA TYR A 322 -18.27 -2.08 3.87
C TYR A 322 -16.93 -2.83 3.73
N GLU A 323 -15.92 -2.38 4.43
CA GLU A 323 -14.54 -2.91 4.38
C GLU A 323 -14.40 -4.33 4.95
N SER A 324 -15.39 -4.83 5.70
CA SER A 324 -15.41 -6.21 6.22
C SER A 324 -16.05 -7.22 5.27
N ASP A 325 -16.38 -6.83 4.03
CA ASP A 325 -16.78 -7.79 2.99
C ASP A 325 -15.58 -8.59 2.48
N ILE A 326 -15.87 -9.81 2.00
CA ILE A 326 -14.88 -10.62 1.28
C ILE A 326 -14.74 -10.10 -0.15
N ASN A 327 -13.49 -9.88 -0.57
CA ASN A 327 -13.13 -9.56 -1.93
C ASN A 327 -13.09 -10.84 -2.78
N ARG A 328 -14.10 -11.03 -3.66
CA ARG A 328 -14.31 -12.23 -4.46
C ARG A 328 -13.80 -12.05 -5.89
N LEU A 329 -13.49 -13.15 -6.55
CA LEU A 329 -13.16 -13.18 -7.97
C LEU A 329 -14.43 -13.43 -8.79
N TYR A 330 -14.83 -12.43 -9.58
CA TYR A 330 -15.95 -12.48 -10.52
C TYR A 330 -15.45 -12.68 -11.94
N VAL A 331 -16.29 -13.35 -12.75
CA VAL A 331 -16.06 -13.58 -14.19
C VAL A 331 -17.30 -13.15 -14.95
N MET A 332 -17.10 -12.53 -16.12
CA MET A 332 -18.14 -12.27 -17.11
C MET A 332 -17.80 -12.96 -18.42
N ASP A 333 -18.75 -13.65 -19.00
CA ASP A 333 -18.71 -14.12 -20.39
C ASP A 333 -19.03 -12.94 -21.32
N MET A 334 -18.09 -12.57 -22.19
CA MET A 334 -18.19 -11.38 -23.05
C MET A 334 -19.21 -11.52 -24.18
N GLU A 335 -19.65 -12.74 -24.52
CA GLU A 335 -20.66 -12.98 -25.57
C GLU A 335 -22.09 -12.77 -25.05
N ASN A 336 -22.38 -13.32 -23.87
CA ASN A 336 -23.74 -13.32 -23.31
C ASN A 336 -23.92 -12.45 -22.07
N HIS A 337 -22.86 -11.81 -21.59
CA HIS A 337 -22.81 -10.91 -20.45
C HIS A 337 -23.22 -11.57 -19.10
N ARG A 338 -23.18 -12.92 -19.03
CA ARG A 338 -23.41 -13.62 -17.75
C ARG A 338 -22.25 -13.41 -16.81
N LYS A 339 -22.54 -13.00 -15.57
CA LYS A 339 -21.59 -12.82 -14.46
C LYS A 339 -21.78 -13.88 -13.40
N TRP A 340 -20.69 -14.32 -12.77
CA TRP A 340 -20.73 -15.19 -11.59
C TRP A 340 -19.43 -15.11 -10.79
N SER A 341 -19.50 -15.38 -9.47
CA SER A 341 -18.33 -15.57 -8.62
C SER A 341 -17.72 -16.96 -8.85
N VAL A 342 -16.41 -17.04 -9.01
CA VAL A 342 -15.66 -18.30 -9.05
C VAL A 342 -14.97 -18.62 -7.73
N SER A 343 -14.93 -17.67 -6.78
CA SER A 343 -14.29 -17.87 -5.47
C SER A 343 -15.27 -17.99 -4.30
N GLU A 344 -16.53 -18.32 -4.56
CA GLU A 344 -17.58 -18.40 -3.53
C GLU A 344 -17.26 -19.42 -2.41
N SER A 345 -16.59 -20.52 -2.77
CA SER A 345 -16.15 -21.56 -1.82
C SER A 345 -14.91 -21.18 -1.00
N PHE A 346 -14.23 -20.06 -1.33
CA PHE A 346 -13.09 -19.55 -0.61
C PHE A 346 -13.54 -18.51 0.43
N ASP A 347 -13.59 -18.91 1.70
CA ASP A 347 -14.08 -18.06 2.80
C ASP A 347 -13.03 -17.03 3.23
N SER A 348 -12.42 -16.33 2.25
CA SER A 348 -11.47 -15.24 2.48
C SER A 348 -11.27 -14.40 1.21
N ASN A 349 -10.40 -13.37 1.28
CA ASN A 349 -10.13 -12.47 0.18
C ASN A 349 -9.28 -13.10 -0.93
N VAL A 350 -9.64 -12.81 -2.18
CA VAL A 350 -8.75 -12.90 -3.34
C VAL A 350 -8.04 -11.55 -3.46
N ASP A 351 -6.73 -11.53 -3.24
CA ASP A 351 -5.94 -10.29 -3.15
C ASP A 351 -5.24 -9.92 -4.47
N ASP A 352 -4.87 -10.89 -5.30
CA ASP A 352 -4.42 -10.74 -6.69
C ASP A 352 -4.68 -12.04 -7.45
N PHE A 353 -4.80 -11.97 -8.78
CA PHE A 353 -5.06 -13.16 -9.61
C PHE A 353 -4.44 -13.02 -10.99
N ILE A 354 -4.25 -14.17 -11.68
CA ILE A 354 -3.82 -14.24 -13.08
C ILE A 354 -4.52 -15.40 -13.78
N TRP A 355 -4.92 -15.19 -15.03
CA TRP A 355 -5.44 -16.25 -15.89
C TRP A 355 -4.35 -17.26 -16.26
N ASP A 356 -4.71 -18.52 -16.37
CA ASP A 356 -3.87 -19.49 -17.09
C ASP A 356 -3.85 -19.13 -18.59
N PRO A 357 -2.69 -19.06 -19.25
CA PRO A 357 -2.62 -18.60 -20.65
C PRO A 357 -3.22 -19.59 -21.66
N GLU A 358 -3.51 -20.84 -21.26
CA GLU A 358 -3.97 -21.92 -22.14
C GLU A 358 -5.32 -22.51 -21.73
N LYS A 359 -5.86 -22.14 -20.55
CA LYS A 359 -7.06 -22.76 -19.96
C LYS A 359 -7.94 -21.70 -19.29
N ASP A 360 -9.22 -21.99 -19.22
CA ASP A 360 -10.18 -21.22 -18.42
C ASP A 360 -10.01 -21.53 -16.91
N TYR A 361 -8.94 -20.98 -16.33
CA TYR A 361 -8.44 -21.33 -15.01
C TYR A 361 -7.63 -20.17 -14.43
N PHE A 362 -7.61 -20.04 -13.09
CA PHE A 362 -6.89 -18.98 -12.42
C PHE A 362 -5.87 -19.50 -11.43
N TYR A 363 -4.82 -18.71 -11.23
CA TYR A 363 -3.96 -18.72 -10.06
C TYR A 363 -4.17 -17.42 -9.32
N PHE A 364 -4.29 -17.49 -8.00
CA PHE A 364 -4.53 -16.29 -7.21
C PHE A 364 -3.77 -16.31 -5.88
N ILE A 365 -3.53 -15.12 -5.35
CA ILE A 365 -3.06 -14.89 -4.00
C ILE A 365 -4.28 -14.64 -3.14
N GLY A 366 -4.37 -15.35 -2.01
CA GLY A 366 -5.46 -15.16 -1.06
C GLY A 366 -4.96 -15.07 0.38
N SER A 367 -5.65 -14.23 1.17
CA SER A 367 -5.43 -14.14 2.61
C SER A 367 -5.83 -15.44 3.28
N TRP A 368 -4.90 -16.16 3.90
CA TRP A 368 -5.18 -17.47 4.48
C TRP A 368 -4.32 -17.79 5.69
N GLN A 369 -4.94 -17.98 6.86
CA GLN A 369 -4.29 -18.45 8.08
C GLN A 369 -3.00 -17.69 8.44
N GLY A 370 -3.02 -16.35 8.35
CA GLY A 370 -1.88 -15.50 8.67
C GLY A 370 -0.79 -15.46 7.60
N CYS A 371 -1.13 -15.80 6.36
CA CYS A 371 -0.23 -15.75 5.19
C CYS A 371 -0.98 -15.27 3.95
N MET A 372 -0.25 -14.71 3.00
CA MET A 372 -0.71 -14.46 1.63
C MET A 372 -0.31 -15.68 0.79
N SER A 373 -1.23 -16.62 0.62
CA SER A 373 -0.95 -17.95 0.05
C SER A 373 -1.39 -18.07 -1.40
N LEU A 374 -0.82 -19.04 -2.13
CA LEU A 374 -1.16 -19.32 -3.52
C LEU A 374 -2.24 -20.40 -3.63
N PHE A 375 -3.24 -20.09 -4.42
CA PHE A 375 -4.37 -20.95 -4.75
C PHE A 375 -4.61 -21.03 -6.25
N THR A 376 -5.47 -21.97 -6.62
CA THR A 376 -5.98 -22.10 -7.99
C THR A 376 -7.51 -22.20 -7.94
N VAL A 377 -8.18 -21.78 -9.02
CA VAL A 377 -9.63 -21.92 -9.16
C VAL A 377 -10.03 -22.07 -10.63
N ASP A 378 -10.98 -22.97 -10.92
CA ASP A 378 -11.61 -23.10 -12.24
C ASP A 378 -12.90 -22.27 -12.34
N LEU A 379 -13.48 -22.19 -13.54
CA LEU A 379 -14.75 -21.46 -13.77
C LEU A 379 -15.96 -22.07 -13.04
N ASN A 380 -15.84 -23.28 -12.48
CA ASN A 380 -16.89 -23.92 -11.69
C ASN A 380 -16.76 -23.63 -10.19
N GLY A 381 -15.72 -22.88 -9.77
CA GLY A 381 -15.50 -22.51 -8.36
C GLY A 381 -14.78 -23.58 -7.54
N ASN A 382 -14.06 -24.50 -8.18
CA ASN A 382 -13.25 -25.50 -7.47
C ASN A 382 -11.91 -24.85 -7.06
N VAL A 383 -11.83 -24.38 -5.84
CA VAL A 383 -10.64 -23.77 -5.25
C VAL A 383 -9.72 -24.83 -4.65
N LEU A 384 -8.43 -24.80 -4.98
CA LEU A 384 -7.41 -25.72 -4.44
C LEU A 384 -6.17 -24.94 -3.99
N PRO A 385 -5.54 -25.31 -2.87
CA PRO A 385 -4.27 -24.71 -2.47
C PRO A 385 -3.15 -25.13 -3.42
N LEU A 386 -2.29 -24.20 -3.82
CA LEU A 386 -1.08 -24.46 -4.60
C LEU A 386 0.17 -24.43 -3.72
N ASN A 387 0.33 -23.38 -2.90
CA ASN A 387 1.39 -23.28 -1.91
C ASN A 387 0.89 -22.48 -0.71
N THR A 388 0.99 -23.09 0.48
CA THR A 388 0.59 -22.51 1.77
C THR A 388 1.75 -22.50 2.77
N ASP A 389 2.97 -22.38 2.30
CA ASP A 389 4.14 -22.16 3.16
C ASP A 389 3.95 -20.89 4.02
N ALA A 390 4.60 -20.85 5.19
CA ALA A 390 4.56 -19.68 6.07
C ALA A 390 5.36 -18.51 5.47
N CYS A 391 4.78 -17.83 4.49
CA CYS A 391 5.31 -16.68 3.78
C CYS A 391 4.18 -15.89 3.12
N ASP A 392 4.50 -14.70 2.61
CA ASP A 392 3.60 -13.90 1.80
C ASP A 392 4.06 -13.84 0.35
N TYR A 393 3.16 -14.16 -0.57
CA TYR A 393 3.27 -13.88 -2.00
C TYR A 393 2.58 -12.56 -2.30
N ASN A 394 3.18 -11.70 -3.17
CA ASN A 394 2.64 -10.35 -3.41
C ASN A 394 2.43 -9.99 -4.89
N SER A 395 2.89 -10.83 -5.83
CA SER A 395 2.68 -10.58 -7.26
C SER A 395 2.69 -11.89 -8.05
N LEU A 396 2.07 -11.86 -9.23
CA LEU A 396 1.93 -12.99 -10.13
C LEU A 396 2.28 -12.58 -11.56
N ALA A 397 3.18 -13.34 -12.22
CA ALA A 397 3.44 -13.23 -13.65
C ALA A 397 3.76 -14.61 -14.23
N TRP A 398 3.60 -14.79 -15.56
CA TRP A 398 3.95 -16.02 -16.24
C TRP A 398 5.37 -15.97 -16.79
N SER A 399 6.12 -17.08 -16.63
CA SER A 399 7.31 -17.35 -17.44
C SER A 399 7.08 -18.54 -18.38
N ARG A 400 8.06 -18.80 -19.23
CA ARG A 400 8.04 -20.02 -20.06
C ARG A 400 8.01 -21.29 -19.19
N ASN A 401 7.72 -22.41 -19.79
CA ASN A 401 7.62 -23.71 -19.10
C ASN A 401 6.53 -23.78 -18.03
N ARG A 402 5.53 -22.88 -18.10
CA ARG A 402 4.37 -22.84 -17.19
C ARG A 402 4.80 -22.72 -15.73
N ARG A 403 5.69 -21.79 -15.45
CA ARG A 403 6.06 -21.42 -14.07
C ARG A 403 5.51 -20.03 -13.75
N LEU A 404 5.06 -19.83 -12.53
CA LEU A 404 4.74 -18.51 -12.04
C LEU A 404 6.00 -17.81 -11.53
N ILE A 405 6.19 -16.58 -11.93
CA ILE A 405 7.15 -15.67 -11.29
C ILE A 405 6.38 -14.87 -10.26
N VAL A 406 6.86 -14.88 -9.03
CA VAL A 406 6.20 -14.25 -7.88
C VAL A 406 7.22 -13.47 -7.06
N THR A 407 6.78 -12.46 -6.34
CA THR A 407 7.55 -11.90 -5.22
C THR A 407 7.11 -12.56 -3.92
N ARG A 408 8.07 -12.86 -3.06
CA ARG A 408 7.84 -13.57 -1.81
C ARG A 408 8.65 -12.95 -0.68
N GLN A 409 8.04 -12.84 0.49
CA GLN A 409 8.66 -12.35 1.71
C GLN A 409 8.20 -13.15 2.93
N SER A 410 8.84 -12.88 4.08
CA SER A 410 8.38 -13.42 5.37
C SER A 410 8.84 -12.52 6.51
N MET A 411 8.33 -12.73 7.73
CA MET A 411 8.83 -12.05 8.94
C MET A 411 10.35 -12.23 9.14
N ARG A 412 10.99 -13.18 8.43
CA ARG A 412 12.43 -13.48 8.51
C ARG A 412 13.24 -12.82 7.41
N ASN A 413 12.65 -12.62 6.23
CA ASN A 413 13.36 -12.21 5.01
C ASN A 413 12.58 -11.16 4.24
N ALA A 414 13.32 -10.17 3.73
CA ALA A 414 12.78 -9.17 2.80
C ALA A 414 12.34 -9.83 1.49
N THR A 415 11.59 -9.07 0.70
CA THR A 415 11.06 -9.48 -0.61
C THR A 415 12.19 -9.93 -1.55
N GLU A 416 11.99 -11.09 -2.16
CA GLU A 416 12.81 -11.63 -3.25
C GLU A 416 11.89 -12.21 -4.34
N ILE A 417 12.43 -12.42 -5.55
CA ILE A 417 11.74 -13.01 -6.68
C ILE A 417 11.91 -14.52 -6.63
N PHE A 418 10.81 -15.25 -6.84
CA PHE A 418 10.78 -16.72 -6.90
C PHE A 418 10.09 -17.20 -8.15
N SER A 419 10.42 -18.41 -8.57
CA SER A 419 9.73 -19.19 -9.57
C SER A 419 8.95 -20.32 -8.91
N VAL A 420 7.66 -20.48 -9.22
CA VAL A 420 6.80 -21.52 -8.63
C VAL A 420 6.43 -22.54 -9.71
N ASP A 421 6.72 -23.81 -9.47
CA ASP A 421 6.24 -24.93 -10.27
C ASP A 421 4.75 -25.15 -9.98
N ILE A 422 3.88 -24.86 -10.95
CA ILE A 422 2.42 -24.96 -10.78
C ILE A 422 1.88 -26.39 -10.57
N ARG A 423 2.69 -27.42 -10.87
CA ARG A 423 2.28 -28.82 -10.68
C ARG A 423 2.55 -29.33 -9.26
N ARG A 424 3.58 -28.76 -8.61
CA ARG A 424 4.08 -29.21 -7.31
C ARG A 424 3.90 -28.16 -6.22
N GLY A 425 3.61 -26.90 -6.59
CA GLY A 425 3.60 -25.76 -5.67
C GLY A 425 4.98 -25.40 -5.10
N LEU A 426 6.07 -25.94 -5.63
CA LEU A 426 7.41 -25.70 -5.11
C LEU A 426 7.95 -24.36 -5.60
N ALA A 427 8.38 -23.53 -4.66
CA ALA A 427 8.99 -22.23 -4.92
C ALA A 427 10.52 -22.31 -4.90
N GLU A 428 11.17 -21.77 -5.93
CA GLU A 428 12.62 -21.67 -6.09
C GLU A 428 13.03 -20.19 -6.14
N LYS A 429 14.00 -19.80 -5.32
CA LYS A 429 14.49 -18.42 -5.23
C LYS A 429 15.32 -18.07 -6.45
N LEU A 430 15.00 -16.96 -7.11
CA LEU A 430 15.70 -16.46 -8.30
C LEU A 430 16.58 -15.24 -8.01
N SER A 431 16.13 -14.32 -7.16
CA SER A 431 16.90 -13.14 -6.81
C SER A 431 17.61 -13.29 -5.46
N HIS A 432 18.71 -12.57 -5.28
CA HIS A 432 19.57 -12.61 -4.10
C HIS A 432 19.96 -11.20 -3.66
N GLU A 433 18.99 -10.28 -3.66
CA GLU A 433 19.26 -8.86 -3.47
C GLU A 433 19.87 -8.57 -2.11
N ASN A 434 19.31 -9.13 -1.06
CA ASN A 434 19.70 -8.86 0.31
C ASN A 434 20.47 -10.00 1.01
N ASP A 435 20.85 -11.06 0.30
CA ASP A 435 21.51 -12.23 0.89
C ASP A 435 22.84 -11.87 1.59
N HIS A 436 23.58 -10.88 1.06
CA HIS A 436 24.83 -10.41 1.65
C HIS A 436 24.64 -9.73 3.03
N ILE A 437 23.45 -9.17 3.30
CA ILE A 437 23.07 -8.63 4.61
C ILE A 437 22.55 -9.76 5.50
N PHE A 438 21.58 -10.57 4.99
CA PHE A 438 20.99 -11.67 5.76
C PHE A 438 22.00 -12.72 6.19
N GLY A 439 23.05 -12.97 5.39
CA GLY A 439 24.14 -13.86 5.74
C GLY A 439 25.01 -13.40 6.93
N GLN A 440 24.89 -12.14 7.36
CA GLN A 440 25.57 -11.58 8.53
C GLN A 440 24.64 -11.50 9.77
N LEU A 441 23.33 -11.78 9.62
CA LEU A 441 22.34 -11.66 10.70
C LEU A 441 22.14 -12.99 11.41
N ASP A 442 22.04 -12.94 12.74
CA ASP A 442 21.66 -14.09 13.55
C ASP A 442 20.27 -14.61 13.19
N ASN A 443 20.10 -15.94 13.28
CA ASN A 443 18.80 -16.58 13.05
C ASN A 443 17.82 -16.29 14.19
N MET A 444 16.54 -16.17 13.82
CA MET A 444 15.44 -15.99 14.76
C MET A 444 14.37 -17.05 14.55
N LYS A 445 13.62 -17.35 15.60
CA LYS A 445 12.44 -18.24 15.56
C LYS A 445 11.18 -17.41 15.38
N VAL A 446 10.31 -17.85 14.48
CA VAL A 446 8.90 -17.41 14.37
C VAL A 446 8.03 -18.62 14.62
N GLU A 447 7.02 -18.48 15.47
CA GLU A 447 6.12 -19.54 15.86
C GLU A 447 4.67 -19.15 15.59
N ALA A 448 3.90 -20.06 15.00
CA ALA A 448 2.44 -19.96 14.92
C ALA A 448 1.86 -20.58 16.21
N ARG A 449 1.21 -19.77 17.04
CA ARG A 449 0.63 -20.19 18.31
C ARG A 449 -0.89 -20.06 18.25
N ALA A 450 -1.59 -21.13 18.61
CA ALA A 450 -3.05 -21.10 18.78
C ALA A 450 -3.38 -20.62 20.19
N VAL A 451 -4.01 -19.46 20.30
CA VAL A 451 -4.45 -18.87 21.57
C VAL A 451 -5.95 -19.01 21.72
N LYS A 452 -6.41 -19.47 22.88
CA LYS A 452 -7.85 -19.51 23.19
C LYS A 452 -8.36 -18.10 23.53
N THR A 453 -9.37 -17.66 22.79
CA THR A 453 -10.08 -16.41 23.07
C THR A 453 -11.06 -16.59 24.24
N THR A 454 -11.55 -15.48 24.79
CA THR A 454 -12.50 -15.50 25.92
C THR A 454 -13.85 -16.19 25.61
N ASP A 455 -14.21 -16.29 24.32
CA ASP A 455 -15.40 -17.00 23.84
C ASP A 455 -15.07 -18.41 23.29
N GLY A 456 -13.85 -18.92 23.57
CA GLY A 456 -13.42 -20.29 23.33
C GLY A 456 -12.98 -20.63 21.91
N LYS A 457 -12.80 -19.65 21.02
CA LYS A 457 -12.27 -19.86 19.68
C LYS A 457 -10.74 -19.93 19.67
N ASP A 458 -10.17 -20.54 18.62
CA ASP A 458 -8.73 -20.56 18.39
C ASP A 458 -8.33 -19.35 17.54
N MET A 459 -7.40 -18.55 18.06
CA MET A 459 -6.84 -17.39 17.40
C MET A 459 -5.38 -17.63 17.06
N LEU A 460 -5.02 -17.55 15.78
CA LEU A 460 -3.62 -17.58 15.36
C LEU A 460 -2.89 -16.35 15.90
N THR A 461 -1.80 -16.59 16.59
CA THR A 461 -0.89 -15.55 17.11
C THR A 461 0.53 -15.85 16.65
N TRP A 462 1.14 -14.94 15.91
CA TRP A 462 2.55 -15.04 15.60
C TRP A 462 3.38 -14.63 16.83
N VAL A 463 4.35 -15.47 17.17
CA VAL A 463 5.33 -15.16 18.24
C VAL A 463 6.72 -15.14 17.63
N VAL A 464 7.37 -14.00 17.75
CA VAL A 464 8.72 -13.78 17.21
C VAL A 464 9.72 -13.66 18.35
N TYR A 465 10.71 -14.54 18.34
CA TYR A 465 11.69 -14.65 19.42
C TYR A 465 12.99 -13.91 19.09
N PRO A 466 13.68 -13.37 20.11
CA PRO A 466 15.01 -12.81 19.93
C PRO A 466 15.97 -13.77 19.25
N PRO A 467 16.96 -13.28 18.49
CA PRO A 467 18.08 -14.10 18.05
C PRO A 467 18.77 -14.79 19.23
N ASN A 468 19.21 -16.03 19.02
CA ASN A 468 19.86 -16.85 20.06
C ASN A 468 18.98 -17.02 21.33
N PHE A 469 17.67 -17.16 21.13
CA PHE A 469 16.69 -17.32 22.19
C PHE A 469 17.07 -18.50 23.12
N ASP A 470 17.10 -18.23 24.44
CA ASP A 470 17.38 -19.19 25.50
C ASP A 470 16.18 -19.28 26.44
N PRO A 471 15.41 -20.39 26.46
CA PRO A 471 14.20 -20.50 27.28
C PRO A 471 14.46 -20.50 28.79
N SER A 472 15.72 -20.55 29.22
CA SER A 472 16.09 -20.45 30.65
C SER A 472 16.18 -18.99 31.12
N LYS A 473 16.17 -18.02 30.21
CA LYS A 473 16.22 -16.58 30.50
C LYS A 473 14.83 -15.96 30.45
N LYS A 474 14.70 -14.79 31.08
CA LYS A 474 13.47 -13.98 31.01
C LYS A 474 13.62 -12.81 30.04
N TYR A 475 12.61 -12.60 29.22
CA TYR A 475 12.59 -11.58 28.18
C TYR A 475 11.46 -10.58 28.37
N PRO A 476 11.70 -9.29 28.14
CA PRO A 476 10.64 -8.31 27.96
C PRO A 476 9.82 -8.68 26.71
N THR A 477 8.52 -8.44 26.76
CA THR A 477 7.60 -8.89 25.71
C THR A 477 6.70 -7.75 25.24
N ILE A 478 6.46 -7.68 23.94
CA ILE A 478 5.66 -6.64 23.29
C ILE A 478 4.40 -7.28 22.69
N LEU A 479 3.23 -6.78 23.08
CA LEU A 479 1.99 -7.01 22.34
C LEU A 479 1.93 -6.05 21.17
N PHE A 480 1.84 -6.56 19.96
CA PHE A 480 1.61 -5.79 18.74
C PHE A 480 0.12 -5.79 18.40
N CYS A 481 -0.48 -4.61 18.31
CA CYS A 481 -1.86 -4.40 17.88
C CYS A 481 -1.87 -4.00 16.40
N GLU A 482 -2.44 -4.88 15.55
CA GLU A 482 -2.54 -4.63 14.11
C GLU A 482 -3.56 -3.54 13.80
N GLY A 483 -3.26 -2.76 12.74
CA GLY A 483 -4.12 -1.73 12.18
C GLY A 483 -5.30 -2.26 11.36
N GLY A 484 -5.75 -1.52 10.42
CA GLY A 484 -6.91 -1.77 9.58
C GLY A 484 -8.15 -1.01 10.07
N PRO A 485 -9.18 -1.68 10.63
CA PRO A 485 -9.12 -2.96 11.37
C PRO A 485 -9.10 -4.25 10.52
N GLN A 486 -9.33 -4.18 9.24
CA GLN A 486 -9.42 -5.33 8.33
C GLN A 486 -8.07 -5.66 7.65
N SER A 487 -6.97 -5.69 8.40
CA SER A 487 -5.62 -5.99 7.90
C SER A 487 -4.99 -7.17 8.66
N MET A 488 -4.67 -8.27 7.97
CA MET A 488 -4.13 -9.49 8.55
C MET A 488 -2.70 -9.31 9.06
N VAL A 489 -2.39 -9.82 10.26
CA VAL A 489 -1.00 -10.05 10.66
C VAL A 489 -0.48 -11.27 9.88
N SER A 490 0.03 -11.00 8.70
CA SER A 490 0.61 -12.00 7.81
C SER A 490 2.13 -12.15 8.03
N GLN A 491 2.80 -12.81 7.11
CA GLN A 491 4.26 -12.93 7.11
C GLN A 491 4.97 -11.71 6.50
N PHE A 492 4.35 -10.52 6.50
CA PHE A 492 4.86 -9.32 5.86
C PHE A 492 6.25 -8.90 6.36
N TRP A 493 7.04 -8.31 5.45
CA TRP A 493 8.27 -7.60 5.75
C TRP A 493 8.05 -6.09 5.64
N SER A 494 8.07 -5.40 6.76
CA SER A 494 7.90 -3.94 6.80
C SER A 494 9.22 -3.23 7.08
N TYR A 495 9.40 -2.04 6.56
CA TYR A 495 10.54 -1.16 6.89
C TYR A 495 10.23 -0.19 8.03
N ARG A 496 9.01 -0.19 8.53
CA ARG A 496 8.55 0.54 9.71
C ARG A 496 8.24 -0.43 10.87
N TRP A 497 7.17 -1.20 10.75
CA TRP A 497 6.73 -2.20 11.72
C TRP A 497 7.37 -3.57 11.44
N ASN A 498 8.67 -3.68 11.66
CA ASN A 498 9.42 -4.91 11.37
C ASN A 498 9.60 -5.75 12.66
N PHE A 499 9.02 -6.93 12.69
CA PHE A 499 9.11 -7.80 13.86
C PHE A 499 10.52 -8.34 14.09
N ARG A 500 11.29 -8.53 13.03
CA ARG A 500 12.69 -8.99 13.16
C ARG A 500 13.57 -7.96 13.87
N ILE A 501 13.42 -6.66 13.56
CA ILE A 501 14.20 -5.63 14.26
C ILE A 501 13.77 -5.50 15.73
N MET A 502 12.47 -5.66 16.04
CA MET A 502 11.98 -5.67 17.42
C MET A 502 12.56 -6.83 18.21
N ALA A 503 12.55 -8.03 17.63
CA ALA A 503 13.16 -9.22 18.23
C ALA A 503 14.69 -9.08 18.38
N ALA A 504 15.37 -8.49 17.39
CA ALA A 504 16.81 -8.25 17.45
C ALA A 504 17.23 -7.28 18.59
N GLN A 505 16.31 -6.44 19.07
CA GLN A 505 16.53 -5.63 20.26
C GLN A 505 16.28 -6.41 21.58
N GLY A 506 15.99 -7.71 21.52
CA GLY A 506 15.84 -8.58 22.69
C GLY A 506 14.42 -8.68 23.23
N TYR A 507 13.40 -8.30 22.45
CA TYR A 507 12.00 -8.44 22.80
C TYR A 507 11.39 -9.71 22.19
N ILE A 508 10.52 -10.40 22.95
CA ILE A 508 9.55 -11.32 22.36
C ILE A 508 8.41 -10.47 21.80
N VAL A 509 8.03 -10.69 20.53
CA VAL A 509 6.91 -9.99 19.89
C VAL A 509 5.73 -10.93 19.76
N VAL A 510 4.58 -10.53 20.26
CA VAL A 510 3.30 -11.26 20.21
C VAL A 510 2.35 -10.49 19.30
N ALA A 511 2.01 -11.07 18.17
CA ALA A 511 1.24 -10.43 17.11
C ALA A 511 -0.01 -11.28 16.76
N PRO A 512 -1.14 -11.05 17.47
CA PRO A 512 -2.35 -11.85 17.30
C PRO A 512 -3.18 -11.43 16.09
N ASN A 513 -3.80 -12.41 15.44
CA ASN A 513 -4.84 -12.22 14.44
C ASN A 513 -6.22 -12.17 15.11
N ARG A 514 -6.49 -11.04 15.79
CA ARG A 514 -7.76 -10.76 16.48
C ARG A 514 -8.96 -10.73 15.53
N ARG A 515 -10.19 -10.66 16.07
CA ARG A 515 -11.40 -10.42 15.27
C ARG A 515 -11.28 -9.17 14.42
N GLY A 516 -11.86 -9.22 13.22
CA GLY A 516 -11.83 -8.18 12.21
C GLY A 516 -10.70 -8.34 11.19
N LEU A 517 -9.81 -9.32 11.33
CA LEU A 517 -8.73 -9.56 10.38
C LEU A 517 -9.15 -10.63 9.35
N PRO A 518 -8.83 -10.45 8.03
CA PRO A 518 -9.14 -11.44 7.00
C PRO A 518 -8.29 -12.71 7.14
N GLY A 519 -8.64 -13.76 6.39
CA GLY A 519 -7.90 -15.02 6.38
C GLY A 519 -8.39 -16.08 7.36
N PHE A 520 -9.46 -15.78 8.13
CA PHE A 520 -10.02 -16.64 9.16
C PHE A 520 -11.55 -16.84 9.02
N GLY A 521 -12.08 -16.56 7.82
CA GLY A 521 -13.49 -16.64 7.47
C GLY A 521 -14.25 -15.32 7.59
N LYS A 522 -15.34 -15.20 6.80
CA LYS A 522 -16.18 -14.00 6.72
C LYS A 522 -16.67 -13.54 8.09
N LYS A 523 -17.14 -14.47 8.90
CA LYS A 523 -17.65 -14.13 10.23
C LYS A 523 -16.58 -13.56 11.17
N TRP A 524 -15.35 -14.06 11.11
CA TRP A 524 -14.23 -13.52 11.90
C TRP A 524 -13.91 -12.08 11.48
N LEU A 525 -13.97 -11.81 10.18
CA LEU A 525 -13.74 -10.49 9.59
C LEU A 525 -14.86 -9.51 9.99
N GLU A 526 -16.13 -9.90 9.85
CA GLU A 526 -17.28 -9.04 10.15
C GLU A 526 -17.48 -8.75 11.65
N ASP A 527 -16.98 -9.61 12.54
CA ASP A 527 -17.16 -9.46 13.99
C ASP A 527 -16.51 -8.19 14.60
N ILE A 528 -15.81 -7.36 13.79
CA ILE A 528 -15.26 -6.06 14.24
C ILE A 528 -16.26 -4.92 14.10
N SER A 529 -17.15 -4.96 13.11
CA SER A 529 -18.08 -3.89 12.82
C SER A 529 -19.08 -3.70 13.97
N GLY A 530 -19.15 -2.47 14.50
CA GLY A 530 -19.97 -2.14 15.66
C GLY A 530 -19.42 -2.64 17.01
N ASP A 531 -18.18 -3.19 17.05
CA ASP A 531 -17.59 -3.76 18.29
C ASP A 531 -16.10 -3.42 18.48
N TYR A 532 -15.71 -2.18 18.25
CA TYR A 532 -14.31 -1.72 18.36
C TYR A 532 -13.70 -1.89 19.77
N GLY A 533 -14.49 -1.81 20.83
CA GLY A 533 -14.03 -1.96 22.21
C GLY A 533 -14.38 -3.31 22.86
N GLY A 534 -14.93 -4.26 22.10
CA GLY A 534 -15.46 -5.51 22.64
C GLY A 534 -14.56 -6.72 22.50
N GLN A 535 -14.95 -7.69 21.65
CA GLN A 535 -14.24 -8.96 21.58
C GLN A 535 -12.83 -8.83 21.01
N CYS A 536 -12.58 -7.93 20.05
CA CYS A 536 -11.24 -7.71 19.49
C CYS A 536 -10.23 -7.28 20.57
N MET A 537 -10.64 -6.47 21.56
CA MET A 537 -9.78 -6.08 22.68
C MET A 537 -9.51 -7.24 23.64
N LYS A 538 -10.52 -8.08 23.87
CA LYS A 538 -10.35 -9.32 24.67
C LYS A 538 -9.44 -10.31 23.99
N ASP A 539 -9.47 -10.38 22.65
CA ASP A 539 -8.57 -11.21 21.85
C ASP A 539 -7.11 -10.77 22.04
N LEU A 540 -6.84 -9.45 21.97
CA LEU A 540 -5.52 -8.88 22.23
C LEU A 540 -5.01 -9.21 23.64
N LEU A 541 -5.86 -9.05 24.65
CA LEU A 541 -5.51 -9.39 26.04
C LEU A 541 -5.32 -10.91 26.22
N SER A 542 -6.11 -11.74 25.55
CA SER A 542 -5.94 -13.20 25.59
C SER A 542 -4.56 -13.62 25.05
N ALA A 543 -4.06 -12.95 23.99
CA ALA A 543 -2.76 -13.26 23.40
C ALA A 543 -1.60 -12.97 24.37
N ILE A 544 -1.63 -11.82 25.04
CA ILE A 544 -0.57 -11.48 26.00
C ILE A 544 -0.67 -12.30 27.28
N ASP A 545 -1.88 -12.60 27.75
CA ASP A 545 -2.09 -13.44 28.93
C ASP A 545 -1.63 -14.88 28.68
N ASP A 546 -1.89 -15.44 27.49
CA ASP A 546 -1.44 -16.77 27.09
C ASP A 546 0.09 -16.88 27.07
N ILE A 547 0.80 -15.96 26.39
CA ILE A 547 2.26 -16.01 26.34
C ILE A 547 2.88 -15.79 27.72
N CYS A 548 2.23 -15.07 28.61
CA CYS A 548 2.66 -14.90 29.99
C CYS A 548 2.63 -16.19 30.83
N THR A 549 2.04 -17.27 30.34
CA THR A 549 2.14 -18.59 30.98
C THR A 549 3.52 -19.22 30.83
N GLU A 550 4.30 -18.76 29.87
CA GLU A 550 5.63 -19.27 29.58
C GLU A 550 6.67 -18.75 30.60
N PRO A 551 7.57 -19.62 31.09
CA PRO A 551 8.56 -19.26 32.12
C PRO A 551 9.59 -18.23 31.66
N TYR A 552 9.81 -18.11 30.34
CA TYR A 552 10.76 -17.17 29.74
C TYR A 552 10.18 -15.77 29.53
N VAL A 553 8.90 -15.55 29.77
CA VAL A 553 8.28 -14.22 29.70
C VAL A 553 8.42 -13.50 31.03
N ASP A 554 8.91 -12.27 31.00
CA ASP A 554 8.95 -11.42 32.18
C ASP A 554 7.66 -10.60 32.26
N LYS A 555 6.75 -11.01 33.13
CA LYS A 555 5.44 -10.36 33.32
C LYS A 555 5.53 -8.92 33.82
N ASP A 556 6.66 -8.54 34.43
CA ASP A 556 6.90 -7.19 34.91
C ASP A 556 7.49 -6.26 33.84
N ARG A 557 7.72 -6.78 32.62
CA ARG A 557 8.32 -6.05 31.49
C ARG A 557 7.54 -6.24 30.21
N LEU A 558 6.23 -5.92 30.27
CA LEU A 558 5.33 -5.99 29.12
C LEU A 558 5.10 -4.59 28.52
N GLY A 559 5.19 -4.47 27.20
CA GLY A 559 4.83 -3.28 26.43
C GLY A 559 3.69 -3.56 25.45
N CYS A 560 2.95 -2.53 25.06
CA CYS A 560 1.89 -2.62 24.05
C CYS A 560 2.08 -1.55 23.00
N VAL A 561 2.06 -1.93 21.72
CA VAL A 561 2.35 -1.05 20.59
C VAL A 561 1.39 -1.29 19.44
N GLY A 562 1.11 -0.26 18.64
CA GLY A 562 0.27 -0.40 17.46
C GLY A 562 0.14 0.90 16.68
N ALA A 563 -0.37 0.78 15.44
CA ALA A 563 -0.62 1.91 14.55
C ALA A 563 -2.05 1.90 14.01
N SER A 564 -2.58 3.07 13.63
CA SER A 564 -3.90 3.21 13.03
C SER A 564 -5.00 2.67 13.97
N PHE A 565 -5.82 1.73 13.55
CA PHE A 565 -6.71 0.99 14.46
C PHE A 565 -5.93 0.30 15.60
N GLY A 566 -4.69 -0.15 15.33
CA GLY A 566 -3.80 -0.65 16.38
C GLY A 566 -3.40 0.44 17.38
N GLY A 567 -3.22 1.68 16.94
CA GLY A 567 -3.03 2.84 17.81
C GLY A 567 -4.27 3.19 18.63
N TYR A 568 -5.48 3.06 18.04
CA TYR A 568 -6.75 3.10 18.78
C TYR A 568 -6.76 2.04 19.88
N SER A 569 -6.38 0.80 19.52
CA SER A 569 -6.33 -0.32 20.48
C SER A 569 -5.39 -0.02 21.64
N VAL A 570 -4.21 0.59 21.36
CA VAL A 570 -3.25 1.02 22.40
C VAL A 570 -3.86 2.08 23.31
N TYR A 571 -4.51 3.11 22.77
CA TYR A 571 -5.17 4.15 23.58
C TYR A 571 -6.32 3.56 24.41
N TRP A 572 -7.10 2.65 23.85
CA TRP A 572 -8.17 1.98 24.60
C TRP A 572 -7.60 1.12 25.72
N LEU A 573 -6.58 0.30 25.42
CA LEU A 573 -5.91 -0.57 26.40
C LEU A 573 -5.23 0.25 27.50
N ALA A 574 -4.73 1.45 27.23
CA ALA A 574 -4.15 2.31 28.27
C ALA A 574 -5.13 2.63 29.41
N GLY A 575 -6.45 2.58 29.15
CA GLY A 575 -7.51 2.71 30.17
C GLY A 575 -8.06 1.37 30.68
N HIS A 576 -7.64 0.20 30.12
CA HIS A 576 -8.29 -1.09 30.38
C HIS A 576 -7.31 -2.26 30.56
N HIS A 577 -5.99 -2.01 30.69
CA HIS A 577 -4.98 -3.08 30.76
C HIS A 577 -4.84 -3.74 32.13
N GLU A 578 -5.50 -3.23 33.18
CA GLU A 578 -5.49 -3.79 34.53
C GLU A 578 -4.07 -4.07 35.09
N GLY A 579 -3.14 -3.13 34.84
CA GLY A 579 -1.77 -3.18 35.31
C GLY A 579 -0.81 -4.09 34.56
N ARG A 580 -1.24 -4.70 33.42
CA ARG A 580 -0.40 -5.62 32.61
C ARG A 580 0.84 -4.94 32.04
N PHE A 581 0.67 -3.79 31.40
CA PHE A 581 1.74 -3.13 30.64
C PHE A 581 2.48 -2.07 31.46
N LYS A 582 3.76 -1.88 31.14
CA LYS A 582 4.65 -0.87 31.73
C LYS A 582 4.89 0.33 30.81
N CYS A 583 4.59 0.20 29.53
CA CYS A 583 4.57 1.31 28.60
C CYS A 583 3.72 1.01 27.35
N PHE A 584 3.33 2.10 26.68
CA PHE A 584 2.57 2.10 25.45
C PHE A 584 3.28 2.90 24.35
N ILE A 585 3.08 2.49 23.08
CA ILE A 585 3.43 3.29 21.90
C ILE A 585 2.24 3.25 20.94
N ALA A 586 1.61 4.39 20.70
CA ALA A 586 0.53 4.57 19.73
C ALA A 586 1.02 5.43 18.57
N HIS A 587 0.96 4.90 17.37
CA HIS A 587 1.28 5.61 16.14
C HIS A 587 -0.01 5.78 15.32
N ASP A 588 -0.29 6.99 14.85
CA ASP A 588 -1.47 7.34 14.03
C ASP A 588 -2.80 6.80 14.62
N GLY A 589 -2.92 6.78 15.96
CA GLY A 589 -4.03 6.15 16.66
C GLY A 589 -5.23 7.09 16.81
N ILE A 590 -6.43 6.52 16.80
CA ILE A 590 -7.67 7.23 17.08
C ILE A 590 -7.83 7.37 18.59
N PHE A 591 -7.85 8.61 19.12
CA PHE A 591 -8.09 8.90 20.52
C PHE A 591 -9.55 9.26 20.80
N ASN A 592 -10.18 10.00 19.87
CA ASN A 592 -11.58 10.43 19.97
C ASN A 592 -12.34 10.00 18.69
N LEU A 593 -13.27 9.05 18.83
CA LEU A 593 -14.07 8.53 17.71
C LEU A 593 -15.04 9.55 17.12
N GLU A 594 -15.60 10.47 17.94
CA GLU A 594 -16.49 11.51 17.42
C GLU A 594 -15.72 12.49 16.51
N GLN A 595 -14.51 12.88 16.93
CA GLN A 595 -13.62 13.71 16.16
C GLN A 595 -13.15 13.00 14.90
N GLN A 596 -12.74 11.71 15.01
CA GLN A 596 -12.33 10.88 13.87
C GLN A 596 -13.40 10.83 12.79
N TYR A 597 -14.68 10.66 13.16
CA TYR A 597 -15.78 10.58 12.20
C TYR A 597 -15.86 11.82 11.29
N VAL A 598 -15.57 13.02 11.79
CA VAL A 598 -15.64 14.27 11.02
C VAL A 598 -14.28 14.76 10.51
N GLU A 599 -13.19 14.07 10.84
CA GLU A 599 -11.85 14.44 10.39
C GLU A 599 -11.29 13.50 9.28
N THR A 600 -11.73 12.25 9.22
CA THR A 600 -11.23 11.30 8.21
C THR A 600 -11.67 11.69 6.79
N GLU A 601 -10.81 11.46 5.82
CA GLU A 601 -11.12 11.72 4.41
C GLU A 601 -12.00 10.62 3.79
N GLU A 602 -11.93 9.37 4.29
CA GLU A 602 -12.77 8.25 3.84
C GLU A 602 -13.87 7.98 4.86
N MET A 603 -15.09 8.44 4.56
CA MET A 603 -16.20 8.36 5.51
C MET A 603 -16.99 7.05 5.42
N TRP A 604 -16.76 6.22 4.39
CA TRP A 604 -17.49 4.96 4.24
C TRP A 604 -17.19 3.96 5.37
N PHE A 605 -15.92 3.79 5.80
CA PHE A 605 -15.61 2.83 6.85
C PHE A 605 -16.20 3.22 8.22
N PRO A 606 -16.11 4.49 8.71
CA PRO A 606 -16.75 4.82 9.99
C PRO A 606 -18.29 4.82 9.89
N GLN A 607 -18.86 5.05 8.72
CA GLN A 607 -20.29 4.94 8.50
C GLN A 607 -20.80 3.52 8.81
N TRP A 608 -20.07 2.48 8.39
CA TRP A 608 -20.40 1.09 8.69
C TRP A 608 -19.94 0.65 10.07
N ASP A 609 -18.67 0.81 10.37
CA ASP A 609 -18.04 0.23 11.57
C ASP A 609 -18.50 0.92 12.87
N LEU A 610 -18.82 2.22 12.83
CA LEU A 610 -19.34 2.96 13.98
C LEU A 610 -20.88 3.02 14.00
N GLY A 611 -21.55 2.50 12.96
CA GLY A 611 -23.01 2.49 12.83
C GLY A 611 -23.63 3.82 12.38
N GLY A 612 -22.82 4.74 11.88
CA GLY A 612 -23.20 6.06 11.41
C GLY A 612 -22.60 7.21 12.21
N PRO A 613 -23.01 8.46 11.92
CA PRO A 613 -22.49 9.64 12.60
C PRO A 613 -22.93 9.68 14.07
N TYR A 614 -22.07 10.22 14.94
CA TYR A 614 -22.28 10.26 16.38
C TYR A 614 -23.52 11.07 16.83
N TRP A 615 -24.05 11.95 15.96
CA TRP A 615 -25.31 12.67 16.22
C TRP A 615 -26.56 11.84 15.90
N GLU A 616 -26.47 10.74 15.16
CA GLU A 616 -27.55 9.77 14.98
C GLU A 616 -27.58 8.79 16.16
N LYS A 617 -28.67 8.84 16.93
CA LYS A 617 -28.80 8.00 18.13
C LYS A 617 -29.49 6.69 17.79
N ASN A 618 -28.68 5.64 17.62
CA ASN A 618 -29.14 4.28 17.49
C ASN A 618 -28.27 3.35 18.37
N LYS A 619 -28.69 2.10 18.53
CA LYS A 619 -28.01 1.15 19.44
C LYS A 619 -26.53 0.96 19.11
N VAL A 620 -26.16 0.94 17.81
CA VAL A 620 -24.79 0.72 17.35
C VAL A 620 -23.93 1.96 17.62
N THR A 621 -24.39 3.14 17.21
CA THR A 621 -23.67 4.40 17.45
C THR A 621 -23.44 4.64 18.94
N GLU A 622 -24.48 4.46 19.78
CA GLU A 622 -24.35 4.66 21.22
C GLU A 622 -23.31 3.70 21.84
N SER A 623 -23.32 2.41 21.46
CA SER A 623 -22.37 1.44 21.97
C SER A 623 -20.96 1.67 21.47
N THR A 624 -20.79 2.02 20.20
CA THR A 624 -19.46 2.15 19.57
C THR A 624 -18.77 3.44 20.04
N TYR A 625 -19.44 4.59 20.01
CA TYR A 625 -18.84 5.84 20.50
C TYR A 625 -18.56 5.82 22.00
N ALA A 626 -19.29 5.03 22.80
CA ALA A 626 -18.98 4.80 24.22
C ALA A 626 -17.62 4.09 24.44
N THR A 627 -17.02 3.48 23.41
CA THR A 627 -15.70 2.85 23.49
C THR A 627 -14.55 3.81 23.14
N SER A 628 -14.86 5.09 22.88
CA SER A 628 -13.86 6.08 22.51
C SER A 628 -12.80 6.27 23.59
N PRO A 629 -11.49 6.09 23.30
CA PRO A 629 -10.43 6.09 24.31
C PRO A 629 -10.36 7.33 25.18
N HIS A 630 -10.70 8.51 24.65
CA HIS A 630 -10.67 9.78 25.39
C HIS A 630 -11.60 9.79 26.62
N LEU A 631 -12.67 8.97 26.60
CA LEU A 631 -13.61 8.84 27.72
C LEU A 631 -13.00 8.11 28.93
N PHE A 632 -11.87 7.44 28.72
CA PHE A 632 -11.17 6.64 29.75
C PHE A 632 -9.79 7.22 30.09
N ALA A 633 -9.47 8.42 29.63
CA ALA A 633 -8.20 9.07 29.93
C ALA A 633 -7.98 9.27 31.44
N ASP A 634 -9.06 9.33 32.23
CA ASP A 634 -9.03 9.38 33.70
C ASP A 634 -8.41 8.13 34.35
N LYS A 635 -8.40 6.97 33.64
CA LYS A 635 -7.81 5.71 34.09
C LYS A 635 -6.35 5.51 33.65
N TRP A 636 -5.81 6.42 32.82
CA TRP A 636 -4.45 6.28 32.34
C TRP A 636 -3.43 6.52 33.47
N ASP A 637 -2.55 5.59 33.70
CA ASP A 637 -1.51 5.61 34.73
C ASP A 637 -0.12 5.19 34.21
N THR A 638 -0.05 4.69 33.01
CA THR A 638 1.12 4.04 32.42
C THR A 638 1.74 4.90 31.30
N PRO A 639 3.10 5.00 31.25
CA PRO A 639 3.79 5.83 30.28
C PRO A 639 3.43 5.53 28.83
N ILE A 640 3.24 6.59 28.01
CA ILE A 640 2.81 6.47 26.62
C ILE A 640 3.65 7.37 25.68
N LEU A 641 4.08 6.80 24.54
CA LEU A 641 4.64 7.52 23.40
C LEU A 641 3.57 7.65 22.32
N CYS A 642 3.27 8.87 21.91
CA CYS A 642 2.37 9.19 20.81
C CYS A 642 3.21 9.60 19.60
N ILE A 643 2.95 9.00 18.43
CA ILE A 643 3.68 9.30 17.17
C ILE A 643 2.66 9.61 16.08
N HIS A 644 2.93 10.62 15.21
CA HIS A 644 2.03 10.97 14.10
C HIS A 644 2.73 11.75 12.98
N GLY A 645 2.20 11.64 11.76
CA GLY A 645 2.53 12.50 10.62
C GLY A 645 1.50 13.63 10.46
N GLU A 646 1.93 14.87 10.22
CA GLU A 646 0.99 16.01 10.06
C GLU A 646 0.20 15.97 8.75
N LYS A 647 0.68 15.20 7.76
CA LYS A 647 0.00 15.00 6.48
C LYS A 647 -0.91 13.78 6.47
N ASP A 648 -1.16 13.17 7.60
CA ASP A 648 -2.12 12.09 7.73
C ASP A 648 -3.55 12.64 7.71
N TYR A 649 -4.27 12.36 6.64
CA TYR A 649 -5.68 12.74 6.50
C TYR A 649 -6.64 11.58 6.77
N ARG A 650 -6.12 10.35 6.90
CA ARG A 650 -6.87 9.19 7.36
C ARG A 650 -7.21 9.28 8.83
N ILE A 651 -6.22 9.57 9.66
CA ILE A 651 -6.35 9.86 11.09
C ILE A 651 -5.52 11.11 11.36
N LEU A 652 -6.15 12.23 11.68
CA LEU A 652 -5.43 13.48 11.82
C LEU A 652 -4.51 13.50 13.05
N TYR A 653 -3.37 14.16 12.92
CA TYR A 653 -2.38 14.31 14.00
C TYR A 653 -2.92 14.97 15.28
N SER A 654 -4.05 15.67 15.18
CA SER A 654 -4.81 16.22 16.33
C SER A 654 -5.17 15.15 17.36
N GLN A 655 -5.38 13.89 16.91
CA GLN A 655 -5.65 12.74 17.77
C GLN A 655 -4.45 12.44 18.70
N ALA A 656 -3.24 12.38 18.17
CA ALA A 656 -2.02 12.14 18.95
C ALA A 656 -1.70 13.32 19.88
N VAL A 657 -1.89 14.57 19.41
CA VAL A 657 -1.70 15.77 20.22
C VAL A 657 -2.65 15.77 21.41
N SER A 658 -3.94 15.45 21.18
CA SER A 658 -4.96 15.37 22.23
C SER A 658 -4.64 14.28 23.26
N ALA A 659 -4.24 13.08 22.80
CA ALA A 659 -3.84 11.98 23.68
C ALA A 659 -2.61 12.33 24.53
N PHE A 660 -1.57 12.91 23.91
CA PHE A 660 -0.38 13.36 24.60
C PHE A 660 -0.70 14.41 25.69
N GLN A 661 -1.50 15.43 25.34
CA GLN A 661 -1.87 16.47 26.29
C GLN A 661 -2.71 15.90 27.45
N ALA A 662 -3.67 15.02 27.18
CA ALA A 662 -4.47 14.35 28.20
C ALA A 662 -3.57 13.59 29.19
N ALA A 663 -2.63 12.79 28.70
CA ALA A 663 -1.66 12.08 29.52
C ALA A 663 -0.83 13.03 30.39
N ARG A 664 -0.26 14.11 29.79
CA ARG A 664 0.56 15.09 30.52
C ARG A 664 -0.20 15.85 31.58
N LEU A 665 -1.44 16.29 31.29
CA LEU A 665 -2.30 16.99 32.25
C LEU A 665 -2.66 16.12 33.47
N ARG A 666 -2.71 14.81 33.26
CA ARG A 666 -2.95 13.84 34.33
C ARG A 666 -1.68 13.43 35.10
N GLY A 667 -0.50 13.95 34.72
CA GLY A 667 0.79 13.58 35.32
C GLY A 667 1.36 12.25 34.84
N VAL A 668 0.75 11.64 33.80
CA VAL A 668 1.27 10.41 33.19
C VAL A 668 2.52 10.77 32.36
N PRO A 669 3.64 10.03 32.49
CA PRO A 669 4.79 10.25 31.63
C PRO A 669 4.42 10.01 30.16
N ALA A 670 4.63 11.04 29.32
CA ALA A 670 4.31 10.93 27.91
C ALA A 670 5.33 11.69 27.06
N GLU A 671 5.57 11.18 25.85
CA GLU A 671 6.36 11.83 24.79
C GLU A 671 5.53 11.92 23.52
N LEU A 672 5.76 12.95 22.70
CA LEU A 672 5.14 13.14 21.38
C LEU A 672 6.24 13.23 20.34
N LEU A 673 6.19 12.38 19.33
CA LEU A 673 7.01 12.45 18.11
C LEU A 673 6.10 12.82 16.94
N LEU A 674 6.28 14.03 16.39
CA LEU A 674 5.47 14.55 15.31
C LEU A 674 6.35 14.80 14.09
N PHE A 675 5.90 14.34 12.92
CA PHE A 675 6.59 14.52 11.64
C PHE A 675 5.82 15.50 10.75
N PRO A 676 6.29 16.74 10.55
CA PRO A 676 5.57 17.75 9.76
C PRO A 676 5.39 17.41 8.27
N ASP A 677 6.17 16.45 7.77
CA ASP A 677 6.29 16.15 6.35
C ASP A 677 6.10 14.66 6.01
N GLU A 678 5.56 13.87 6.95
CA GLU A 678 5.13 12.48 6.74
C GLU A 678 3.60 12.37 6.81
N ASN A 679 3.08 11.33 6.17
CA ASN A 679 1.66 10.96 6.17
C ASN A 679 1.34 9.87 7.22
N HIS A 680 0.36 9.00 6.95
CA HIS A 680 0.03 7.82 7.77
C HIS A 680 1.20 6.82 7.88
N TRP A 681 2.20 6.95 7.01
CA TRP A 681 3.44 6.16 7.02
C TRP A 681 4.66 7.06 7.21
N VAL A 682 5.79 6.48 7.63
CA VAL A 682 7.07 7.18 7.72
C VAL A 682 7.97 6.68 6.59
N LEU A 683 8.11 7.49 5.55
CA LEU A 683 8.69 7.08 4.26
C LEU A 683 10.10 7.57 4.02
N LYS A 684 10.49 8.72 4.61
CA LYS A 684 11.83 9.29 4.42
C LYS A 684 12.86 8.58 5.29
N PRO A 685 14.06 8.29 4.76
CA PRO A 685 15.08 7.50 5.47
C PRO A 685 15.45 8.02 6.86
N GLN A 686 15.73 9.34 6.98
CA GLN A 686 16.09 9.93 8.28
C GLN A 686 14.92 9.92 9.27
N ASN A 687 13.71 10.17 8.81
CA ASN A 687 12.50 10.07 9.64
C ASN A 687 12.26 8.64 10.10
N GLY A 688 12.45 7.65 9.22
CA GLY A 688 12.35 6.24 9.58
C GLY A 688 13.36 5.81 10.62
N ILE A 689 14.62 6.27 10.52
CA ILE A 689 15.65 6.03 11.54
C ILE A 689 15.28 6.72 12.87
N LEU A 690 14.83 7.98 12.82
CA LEU A 690 14.38 8.71 14.01
C LEU A 690 13.20 8.01 14.68
N TRP A 691 12.22 7.55 13.91
CA TRP A 691 11.08 6.78 14.39
C TRP A 691 11.53 5.52 15.14
N GLN A 692 12.39 4.69 14.52
CA GLN A 692 12.87 3.44 15.11
C GLN A 692 13.73 3.66 16.35
N ARG A 693 14.62 4.65 16.34
CA ARG A 693 15.44 5.00 17.52
C ARG A 693 14.58 5.50 18.67
N THR A 694 13.60 6.37 18.41
CA THR A 694 12.68 6.88 19.45
C THR A 694 11.83 5.75 20.01
N TYR A 695 11.31 4.87 19.14
CA TYR A 695 10.53 3.69 19.49
C TYR A 695 11.32 2.76 20.44
N PHE A 696 12.54 2.38 20.08
CA PHE A 696 13.35 1.48 20.92
C PHE A 696 13.85 2.16 22.17
N ASN A 697 14.24 3.43 22.13
CA ASN A 697 14.63 4.17 23.32
C ASN A 697 13.51 4.24 24.36
N TRP A 698 12.25 4.41 23.89
CA TRP A 698 11.08 4.40 24.75
C TRP A 698 10.87 3.03 25.42
N LEU A 699 10.88 1.95 24.62
CA LEU A 699 10.75 0.58 25.15
C LEU A 699 11.88 0.24 26.14
N ASP A 700 13.13 0.53 25.79
CA ASP A 700 14.30 0.25 26.63
C ASP A 700 14.22 1.02 27.96
N LYS A 701 13.77 2.26 27.92
CA LYS A 701 13.57 3.11 29.13
C LYS A 701 12.62 2.47 30.14
N TRP A 702 11.60 1.78 29.70
CA TRP A 702 10.55 1.27 30.58
C TRP A 702 10.61 -0.25 30.80
N LEU A 703 11.21 -1.01 29.87
CA LEU A 703 11.20 -2.47 29.90
C LEU A 703 12.57 -3.10 30.20
N LYS A 704 13.69 -2.35 30.15
CA LYS A 704 15.03 -2.88 30.37
C LYS A 704 15.75 -2.29 31.61
N ARG A 705 15.04 -1.57 32.46
CA ARG A 705 15.58 -1.01 33.69
C ARG A 705 15.57 -2.01 34.83
#